data_7836e8e5ffcf7e2321b572966145ac28
#
_entry.id   7836e8e5ffcf7e2321b572966145ac28
#
_cell.length_a   1.000
_cell.length_b   1.000
_cell.length_c   1.000
_cell.angle_alpha   90.00
_cell.angle_beta   90.00
_cell.angle_gamma   90.00
#
_symmetry.space_group_name_H-M   'P 1'
#
loop_
_entity.id
_entity.type
_entity.pdbx_description
1 polymer ?
#
loop_
_entity_poly.entity_id
_entity_poly.type
_entity_poly.pdbx_seq_one_letter_code
_entity_poly.pdbx_strand_id
1 'polypeptide(L)'
;MEHNKQAKISQNITILVALLIAFSAAIYYFYRLNSWGITITIILSIISLIILNKYRLVGADKADYQPEKINPKYLKLSKIVIVYLILLAAATLELIHGRSGRPLISPWEVVSGRFFWFYALSSLILITSLVQRNLSRTTKLLLISSHYFLSLAVAVIVYKVGYGFDPFIHQAAMEIINKTGIILPKTPYYLGEYGLIIIIHKLLGISIYALNKFLVPLAAALLLPKAIYRLFTTLEPEDKKNNSASFLGTLFALTLSLPLFIVSTPQNFSYIFVILAITSGLTRKHKTETLIFSVATAAIHPLSGIPVLIWSAWLIFKTHFQKLKVNSKKIISALILSGGAILLPVALFIISGSRIENLKLNLTIISAAGQDIFKLATAGNENWLLNLIYFIFYNYKILIVALIVSGLVIFYQKKLLTLSENKKHVWRGLLSINGSLILAFILSAQISFGQVITYEQAGYSRRIINIIAIFFLPFIALTINWLIVRINSQKETLLKFIWLIIGAAFISISLYTAYPRFDKYFNSRGYSTSVFDLEAVQKIAAETKEDYLVLANQQVSAGALRLLGFNHYFKGHQGEEIYFYPIPTGGILYQYFLDMVYKNPDRKTMLMAMDEVGTNEAYLVINKYWNESGKIIAAAKLNANSWSVIANNEIFIFKYNR
;
A
#
# COMPACT_ATOMS: atom_id res chain seq x y z
N MET A 1 22.23 -28.38 9.36
CA MET A 1 22.76 -27.83 8.09
C MET A 1 21.64 -27.31 7.17
N GLU A 2 20.58 -28.07 6.90
CA GLU A 2 19.48 -27.67 5.99
C GLU A 2 18.75 -26.36 6.37
N HIS A 3 18.41 -26.14 7.63
CA HIS A 3 17.73 -24.90 8.06
C HIS A 3 18.56 -23.64 7.81
N ASN A 4 19.89 -23.74 7.94
CA ASN A 4 20.81 -22.65 7.61
C ASN A 4 20.76 -22.34 6.10
N LYS A 5 20.64 -23.36 5.28
CA LYS A 5 20.54 -23.25 3.83
C LYS A 5 19.22 -22.55 3.41
N GLN A 6 18.10 -22.97 4.01
CA GLN A 6 16.77 -22.36 3.73
C GLN A 6 16.68 -20.88 4.16
N ALA A 7 17.18 -20.53 5.34
CA ALA A 7 17.20 -19.13 5.82
C ALA A 7 18.02 -18.25 4.87
N LYS A 8 19.17 -18.73 4.41
CA LYS A 8 20.04 -18.03 3.45
C LYS A 8 19.38 -17.90 2.07
N ILE A 9 18.72 -18.96 1.58
CA ILE A 9 18.00 -18.93 0.30
C ILE A 9 16.89 -17.87 0.33
N SER A 10 16.02 -17.89 1.34
CA SER A 10 14.92 -16.90 1.47
C SER A 10 15.43 -15.46 1.51
N GLN A 11 16.57 -15.21 2.17
CA GLN A 11 17.17 -13.88 2.21
C GLN A 11 17.76 -13.49 0.85
N ASN A 12 18.47 -14.39 0.20
CA ASN A 12 19.02 -14.13 -1.13
C ASN A 12 17.93 -13.82 -2.16
N ILE A 13 16.78 -14.51 -2.09
CA ILE A 13 15.62 -14.20 -2.95
C ILE A 13 15.12 -12.78 -2.70
N THR A 14 14.96 -12.37 -1.45
CA THR A 14 14.51 -11.00 -1.12
C THR A 14 15.49 -9.94 -1.63
N ILE A 15 16.80 -10.18 -1.49
CA ILE A 15 17.84 -9.28 -2.00
C ILE A 15 17.83 -9.27 -3.53
N LEU A 16 17.69 -10.42 -4.18
CA LEU A 16 17.61 -10.52 -5.64
C LEU A 16 16.43 -9.72 -6.18
N VAL A 17 15.25 -9.83 -5.57
CA VAL A 17 14.08 -9.03 -5.96
C VAL A 17 14.37 -7.53 -5.82
N ALA A 18 14.98 -7.09 -4.72
CA ALA A 18 15.35 -5.70 -4.54
C ALA A 18 16.38 -5.21 -5.57
N LEU A 19 17.34 -6.05 -5.95
CA LEU A 19 18.32 -5.75 -7.01
C LEU A 19 17.66 -5.68 -8.40
N LEU A 20 16.74 -6.60 -8.72
CA LEU A 20 15.96 -6.55 -9.96
C LEU A 20 15.16 -5.25 -10.07
N ILE A 21 14.53 -4.82 -8.97
CA ILE A 21 13.80 -3.55 -8.87
C ILE A 21 14.75 -2.36 -9.16
N ALA A 22 15.89 -2.31 -8.48
CA ALA A 22 16.83 -1.21 -8.61
C ALA A 22 17.46 -1.13 -10.01
N PHE A 23 17.93 -2.27 -10.53
CA PHE A 23 18.56 -2.32 -11.85
C PHE A 23 17.57 -2.13 -13.00
N SER A 24 16.31 -2.62 -12.87
CA SER A 24 15.31 -2.36 -13.90
C SER A 24 15.02 -0.87 -14.08
N ALA A 25 14.92 -0.12 -12.98
CA ALA A 25 14.76 1.32 -13.02
C ALA A 25 16.00 2.00 -13.64
N ALA A 26 17.21 1.62 -13.24
CA ALA A 26 18.43 2.16 -13.80
C ALA A 26 18.55 1.88 -15.32
N ILE A 27 18.33 0.65 -15.74
CA ILE A 27 18.39 0.26 -17.16
C ILE A 27 17.35 1.00 -17.99
N TYR A 28 16.14 1.23 -17.46
CA TYR A 28 15.15 2.03 -18.16
C TYR A 28 15.62 3.48 -18.44
N TYR A 29 16.21 4.14 -17.46
CA TYR A 29 16.68 5.51 -17.66
C TYR A 29 17.86 5.62 -18.60
N PHE A 30 18.83 4.70 -18.50
CA PHE A 30 20.05 4.74 -19.33
C PHE A 30 19.83 4.09 -20.72
N TYR A 31 18.87 3.20 -20.84
CA TYR A 31 18.57 2.48 -22.09
C TYR A 31 17.07 2.35 -22.29
N ARG A 32 16.51 1.14 -22.17
CA ARG A 32 15.08 0.78 -22.23
C ARG A 32 14.86 -0.64 -21.73
N LEU A 33 13.61 -0.97 -21.31
CA LEU A 33 13.24 -2.30 -20.81
C LEU A 33 12.72 -3.23 -21.92
N ASN A 34 13.44 -3.31 -23.03
CA ASN A 34 13.23 -4.35 -24.04
C ASN A 34 13.88 -5.68 -23.59
N SER A 35 13.85 -6.71 -24.44
CA SER A 35 14.44 -8.03 -24.10
C SER A 35 15.91 -7.95 -23.68
N TRP A 36 16.72 -7.12 -24.35
CA TRP A 36 18.12 -6.89 -23.97
C TRP A 36 18.25 -6.19 -22.63
N GLY A 37 17.48 -5.11 -22.39
CA GLY A 37 17.49 -4.42 -21.12
C GLY A 37 17.11 -5.30 -19.95
N ILE A 38 16.13 -6.18 -20.14
CA ILE A 38 15.72 -7.18 -19.13
C ILE A 38 16.85 -8.19 -18.87
N THR A 39 17.47 -8.72 -19.92
CA THR A 39 18.58 -9.65 -19.78
C THR A 39 19.74 -9.01 -19.01
N ILE A 40 20.14 -7.78 -19.35
CA ILE A 40 21.16 -7.01 -18.63
C ILE A 40 20.75 -6.83 -17.16
N THR A 41 19.50 -6.48 -16.88
CA THR A 41 18.98 -6.33 -15.51
C THR A 41 19.15 -7.62 -14.70
N ILE A 42 18.79 -8.75 -15.27
CA ILE A 42 18.90 -10.08 -14.61
C ILE A 42 20.36 -10.42 -14.35
N ILE A 43 21.25 -10.26 -15.34
CA ILE A 43 22.68 -10.55 -15.23
C ILE A 43 23.31 -9.68 -14.13
N LEU A 44 23.08 -8.37 -14.15
CA LEU A 44 23.62 -7.43 -13.15
C LEU A 44 23.11 -7.79 -11.74
N SER A 45 21.84 -8.16 -11.61
CA SER A 45 21.27 -8.56 -10.32
C SER A 45 21.90 -9.83 -9.76
N ILE A 46 22.11 -10.84 -10.60
CA ILE A 46 22.75 -12.09 -10.21
C ILE A 46 24.22 -11.88 -9.86
N ILE A 47 24.97 -11.17 -10.70
CA ILE A 47 26.39 -10.85 -10.44
C ILE A 47 26.52 -10.07 -9.12
N SER A 48 25.69 -9.04 -8.92
CA SER A 48 25.68 -8.28 -7.67
C SER A 48 25.40 -9.16 -6.45
N LEU A 49 24.41 -10.07 -6.55
CA LEU A 49 24.11 -11.00 -5.46
C LEU A 49 25.28 -11.94 -5.16
N ILE A 50 25.98 -12.45 -6.18
CA ILE A 50 27.16 -13.31 -6.03
C ILE A 50 28.28 -12.53 -5.32
N ILE A 51 28.57 -11.30 -5.75
CA ILE A 51 29.57 -10.41 -5.15
C ILE A 51 29.23 -10.14 -3.67
N LEU A 52 27.99 -9.75 -3.39
CA LEU A 52 27.51 -9.49 -2.03
C LEU A 52 27.68 -10.69 -1.09
N ASN A 53 27.37 -11.90 -1.58
CA ASN A 53 27.58 -13.14 -0.83
C ASN A 53 29.06 -13.49 -0.66
N LYS A 54 29.90 -13.32 -1.71
CA LYS A 54 31.36 -13.59 -1.68
C LYS A 54 32.03 -12.75 -0.60
N TYR A 55 31.73 -11.45 -0.56
CA TYR A 55 32.31 -10.53 0.42
C TYR A 55 31.57 -10.49 1.76
N ARG A 56 30.60 -11.37 1.98
CA ARG A 56 29.78 -11.46 3.20
C ARG A 56 29.14 -10.12 3.61
N LEU A 57 28.81 -9.28 2.63
CA LEU A 57 28.17 -7.99 2.85
C LEU A 57 26.66 -8.14 3.15
N VAL A 58 26.12 -9.26 2.79
CA VAL A 58 24.76 -9.70 3.09
C VAL A 58 24.81 -11.11 3.67
N GLY A 59 23.90 -11.47 4.53
CA GLY A 59 23.89 -12.83 5.06
C GLY A 59 23.07 -12.95 6.34
N ALA A 60 22.67 -14.17 6.64
CA ALA A 60 21.94 -14.47 7.84
C ALA A 60 22.85 -14.30 9.08
N ASP A 61 22.42 -13.52 10.05
CA ASP A 61 23.11 -13.37 11.33
C ASP A 61 22.99 -14.66 12.16
N LYS A 62 23.94 -14.87 13.10
CA LYS A 62 23.89 -16.03 14.02
C LYS A 62 22.55 -16.15 14.75
N ALA A 63 21.85 -15.05 14.98
CA ALA A 63 20.52 -15.04 15.58
C ALA A 63 19.43 -15.69 14.69
N ASP A 64 19.64 -15.75 13.37
CA ASP A 64 18.77 -16.50 12.45
C ASP A 64 18.96 -18.02 12.56
N TYR A 65 20.02 -18.44 13.16
CA TYR A 65 20.53 -19.83 13.22
C TYR A 65 20.33 -20.53 14.56
N GLN A 66 19.39 -20.10 15.41
CA GLN A 66 19.08 -20.93 16.57
C GLN A 66 18.54 -22.26 16.06
N PRO A 67 19.27 -23.37 16.26
CA PRO A 67 18.79 -24.67 15.85
C PRO A 67 17.53 -24.99 16.67
N GLU A 68 16.39 -24.96 16.01
CA GLU A 68 15.22 -25.63 16.58
C GLU A 68 15.57 -27.10 16.68
N LYS A 69 15.67 -27.65 17.86
CA LYS A 69 15.65 -29.09 18.08
C LYS A 69 14.27 -29.58 17.64
N ILE A 70 14.11 -29.80 16.34
CA ILE A 70 12.89 -30.43 15.83
C ILE A 70 12.95 -31.87 16.31
N ASN A 71 12.15 -32.18 17.31
CA ASN A 71 11.92 -33.55 17.68
C ASN A 71 11.17 -34.22 16.50
N PRO A 72 11.72 -35.26 15.86
CA PRO A 72 11.12 -35.89 14.67
C PRO A 72 9.69 -36.40 14.91
N LYS A 73 9.26 -36.58 16.15
CA LYS A 73 7.87 -36.83 16.53
C LYS A 73 6.88 -35.72 16.11
N TYR A 74 7.35 -34.49 15.81
CA TYR A 74 6.52 -33.33 15.44
C TYR A 74 6.42 -33.07 13.95
N LEU A 75 6.93 -33.97 13.10
CA LEU A 75 6.71 -33.92 11.64
C LEU A 75 5.25 -34.25 11.24
N LYS A 76 4.45 -34.84 12.13
CA LYS A 76 3.01 -34.99 11.90
C LYS A 76 2.33 -33.62 12.07
N LEU A 77 1.60 -33.21 11.05
CA LEU A 77 0.79 -31.99 11.06
C LEU A 77 -0.08 -32.00 12.35
N SER A 78 0.11 -31.02 13.22
CA SER A 78 -0.66 -30.94 14.47
C SER A 78 -2.15 -30.81 14.14
N LYS A 79 -3.03 -31.52 14.85
CA LYS A 79 -4.47 -31.45 14.65
C LYS A 79 -4.98 -30.00 14.63
N ILE A 80 -4.40 -29.13 15.45
CA ILE A 80 -4.78 -27.71 15.51
C ILE A 80 -4.45 -26.97 14.19
N VAL A 81 -3.34 -27.32 13.53
CA VAL A 81 -2.96 -26.75 12.22
C VAL A 81 -3.93 -27.22 11.13
N ILE A 82 -4.36 -28.47 11.18
CA ILE A 82 -5.35 -29.00 10.23
C ILE A 82 -6.68 -28.24 10.38
N VAL A 83 -7.18 -28.08 11.61
CA VAL A 83 -8.41 -27.33 11.88
C VAL A 83 -8.27 -25.87 11.41
N TYR A 84 -7.15 -25.24 11.67
CA TYR A 84 -6.87 -23.91 11.15
C TYR A 84 -6.95 -23.82 9.63
N LEU A 85 -6.31 -24.77 8.91
CA LEU A 85 -6.32 -24.79 7.45
C LEU A 85 -7.72 -25.03 6.88
N ILE A 86 -8.54 -25.87 7.53
CA ILE A 86 -9.94 -26.09 7.14
C ILE A 86 -10.75 -24.80 7.28
N LEU A 87 -10.61 -24.08 8.40
CA LEU A 87 -11.31 -22.81 8.61
C LEU A 87 -10.84 -21.72 7.63
N LEU A 88 -9.53 -21.68 7.34
CA LEU A 88 -8.97 -20.76 6.37
C LEU A 88 -9.52 -21.04 4.95
N ALA A 89 -9.61 -22.33 4.59
CA ALA A 89 -10.19 -22.76 3.31
C ALA A 89 -11.68 -22.40 3.24
N ALA A 90 -12.45 -22.65 4.32
CA ALA A 90 -13.86 -22.27 4.40
C ALA A 90 -14.07 -20.77 4.23
N ALA A 91 -13.26 -19.94 4.92
CA ALA A 91 -13.29 -18.49 4.75
C ALA A 91 -12.94 -18.08 3.29
N THR A 92 -11.96 -18.74 2.68
CA THR A 92 -11.59 -18.48 1.27
C THR A 92 -12.73 -18.82 0.32
N LEU A 93 -13.46 -19.91 0.55
CA LEU A 93 -14.63 -20.30 -0.25
C LEU A 93 -15.75 -19.27 -0.16
N GLU A 94 -16.01 -18.70 1.03
CA GLU A 94 -17.01 -17.63 1.18
C GLU A 94 -16.63 -16.37 0.37
N LEU A 95 -15.33 -16.03 0.29
CA LEU A 95 -14.86 -14.93 -0.57
C LEU A 95 -15.05 -15.26 -2.05
N ILE A 96 -14.77 -16.50 -2.46
CA ILE A 96 -14.96 -16.94 -3.85
C ILE A 96 -16.44 -16.90 -4.24
N HIS A 97 -17.35 -17.33 -3.36
CA HIS A 97 -18.78 -17.21 -3.58
C HIS A 97 -19.26 -15.76 -3.69
N GLY A 98 -18.64 -14.85 -2.90
CA GLY A 98 -18.91 -13.41 -2.97
C GLY A 98 -18.26 -12.69 -4.16
N ARG A 99 -17.55 -13.38 -5.07
CA ARG A 99 -16.88 -12.76 -6.20
C ARG A 99 -17.88 -12.10 -7.15
N SER A 100 -17.73 -10.79 -7.36
CA SER A 100 -18.66 -9.99 -8.14
C SER A 100 -17.99 -9.17 -9.24
N GLY A 101 -18.67 -9.04 -10.38
CA GLY A 101 -18.34 -8.11 -11.46
C GLY A 101 -19.13 -6.80 -11.41
N ARG A 102 -20.10 -6.69 -10.48
CA ARG A 102 -20.90 -5.47 -10.30
C ARG A 102 -20.08 -4.34 -9.70
N PRO A 103 -20.51 -3.08 -9.87
CA PRO A 103 -19.91 -1.97 -9.13
C PRO A 103 -20.17 -2.16 -7.63
N LEU A 104 -19.12 -2.28 -6.84
CA LEU A 104 -19.19 -2.46 -5.39
C LEU A 104 -18.49 -1.30 -4.70
N ILE A 105 -19.08 -0.80 -3.63
CA ILE A 105 -18.42 0.09 -2.66
C ILE A 105 -17.55 -0.74 -1.74
N SER A 106 -18.12 -1.84 -1.22
CA SER A 106 -17.54 -2.66 -0.17
C SER A 106 -17.59 -4.14 -0.56
N PRO A 107 -16.57 -4.94 -0.22
CA PRO A 107 -16.65 -6.38 -0.40
C PRO A 107 -17.76 -7.00 0.48
N TRP A 108 -18.12 -6.32 1.56
CA TRP A 108 -19.12 -6.77 2.54
C TRP A 108 -20.57 -6.72 2.02
N GLU A 109 -20.82 -6.10 0.87
CA GLU A 109 -22.11 -6.14 0.18
C GLU A 109 -22.46 -7.54 -0.36
N VAL A 110 -21.45 -8.32 -0.71
CA VAL A 110 -21.61 -9.59 -1.42
C VAL A 110 -21.01 -10.78 -0.67
N VAL A 111 -20.17 -10.54 0.32
CA VAL A 111 -19.57 -11.59 1.16
C VAL A 111 -20.52 -11.95 2.29
N SER A 112 -20.82 -13.25 2.42
CA SER A 112 -21.69 -13.77 3.49
C SER A 112 -21.12 -13.51 4.89
N GLY A 113 -21.99 -13.24 5.87
CA GLY A 113 -21.60 -13.13 7.28
C GLY A 113 -20.90 -14.38 7.84
N ARG A 114 -21.09 -15.57 7.23
CA ARG A 114 -20.36 -16.81 7.58
C ARG A 114 -18.86 -16.67 7.45
N PHE A 115 -18.38 -15.83 6.50
CA PHE A 115 -16.97 -15.51 6.36
C PHE A 115 -16.37 -15.02 7.67
N PHE A 116 -17.02 -14.09 8.36
CA PHE A 116 -16.52 -13.54 9.62
C PHE A 116 -16.46 -14.58 10.74
N TRP A 117 -17.37 -15.52 10.78
CA TRP A 117 -17.30 -16.64 11.73
C TRP A 117 -16.09 -17.53 11.47
N PHE A 118 -15.88 -17.96 10.22
CA PHE A 118 -14.71 -18.78 9.87
C PHE A 118 -13.40 -18.02 10.10
N TYR A 119 -13.38 -16.72 9.77
CA TYR A 119 -12.22 -15.89 9.96
C TYR A 119 -11.91 -15.64 11.44
N ALA A 120 -12.89 -15.35 12.27
CA ALA A 120 -12.71 -15.17 13.72
C ALA A 120 -12.24 -16.46 14.40
N LEU A 121 -12.85 -17.61 14.06
CA LEU A 121 -12.41 -18.90 14.59
C LEU A 121 -11.01 -19.26 14.12
N SER A 122 -10.65 -19.01 12.85
CA SER A 122 -9.28 -19.21 12.38
C SER A 122 -8.29 -18.30 13.09
N SER A 123 -8.66 -17.05 13.38
CA SER A 123 -7.84 -16.11 14.17
C SER A 123 -7.60 -16.61 15.60
N LEU A 124 -8.65 -17.12 16.25
CA LEU A 124 -8.55 -17.70 17.60
C LEU A 124 -7.61 -18.92 17.62
N ILE A 125 -7.75 -19.82 16.66
CA ILE A 125 -6.89 -21.00 16.52
C ILE A 125 -5.46 -20.61 16.17
N LEU A 126 -5.28 -19.59 15.32
CA LEU A 126 -3.96 -19.05 15.01
C LEU A 126 -3.27 -18.53 16.27
N ILE A 127 -3.92 -17.65 17.04
CA ILE A 127 -3.35 -17.11 18.30
C ILE A 127 -2.95 -18.26 19.23
N THR A 128 -3.83 -19.24 19.41
CA THR A 128 -3.56 -20.43 20.25
C THR A 128 -2.37 -21.22 19.71
N SER A 129 -2.26 -21.41 18.41
CA SER A 129 -1.15 -22.11 17.76
C SER A 129 0.20 -21.39 17.96
N LEU A 130 0.19 -20.05 17.94
CA LEU A 130 1.41 -19.26 18.14
C LEU A 130 1.97 -19.35 19.55
N VAL A 131 1.12 -19.61 20.55
CA VAL A 131 1.52 -19.79 21.94
C VAL A 131 2.08 -21.21 22.19
N GLN A 132 1.69 -22.21 21.40
CA GLN A 132 2.17 -23.58 21.56
C GLN A 132 3.69 -23.69 21.34
N ARG A 133 4.36 -24.50 22.19
CA ARG A 133 5.80 -24.74 22.12
C ARG A 133 6.21 -25.82 21.11
N ASN A 134 5.27 -26.66 20.69
CA ASN A 134 5.50 -27.84 19.83
C ASN A 134 5.52 -27.52 18.32
N LEU A 135 5.12 -26.30 17.92
CA LEU A 135 5.17 -25.88 16.52
C LEU A 135 6.50 -25.20 16.19
N SER A 136 7.06 -25.55 15.02
CA SER A 136 8.29 -24.93 14.54
C SER A 136 8.11 -23.44 14.23
N ARG A 137 9.19 -22.68 14.32
CA ARG A 137 9.23 -21.26 13.94
C ARG A 137 8.73 -21.06 12.50
N THR A 138 9.17 -21.91 11.59
CA THR A 138 8.78 -21.85 10.17
C THR A 138 7.29 -22.07 10.00
N THR A 139 6.72 -23.07 10.69
CA THR A 139 5.27 -23.34 10.68
C THR A 139 4.49 -22.13 11.19
N LYS A 140 4.88 -21.55 12.33
CA LYS A 140 4.22 -20.35 12.89
C LYS A 140 4.26 -19.17 11.94
N LEU A 141 5.40 -18.90 11.29
CA LEU A 141 5.52 -17.83 10.30
C LEU A 141 4.66 -18.10 9.06
N LEU A 142 4.59 -19.35 8.59
CA LEU A 142 3.71 -19.72 7.47
C LEU A 142 2.23 -19.53 7.82
N LEU A 143 1.81 -19.90 9.04
CA LEU A 143 0.43 -19.66 9.49
C LEU A 143 0.10 -18.16 9.54
N ILE A 144 1.00 -17.33 10.06
CA ILE A 144 0.86 -15.86 10.05
C ILE A 144 0.77 -15.36 8.60
N SER A 145 1.68 -15.80 7.73
CA SER A 145 1.70 -15.40 6.31
C SER A 145 0.40 -15.76 5.59
N SER A 146 -0.11 -16.98 5.80
CA SER A 146 -1.35 -17.45 5.18
C SER A 146 -2.56 -16.65 5.67
N HIS A 147 -2.63 -16.37 6.97
CA HIS A 147 -3.71 -15.58 7.55
C HIS A 147 -3.68 -14.12 7.08
N TYR A 148 -2.48 -13.54 7.04
CA TYR A 148 -2.27 -12.19 6.53
C TYR A 148 -2.58 -12.09 5.04
N PHE A 149 -2.18 -13.10 4.25
CA PHE A 149 -2.52 -13.15 2.84
C PHE A 149 -4.03 -13.21 2.63
N LEU A 150 -4.77 -14.08 3.35
CA LEU A 150 -6.23 -14.13 3.25
C LEU A 150 -6.85 -12.76 3.57
N SER A 151 -6.34 -12.08 4.61
CA SER A 151 -6.83 -10.75 5.01
C SER A 151 -6.66 -9.71 3.89
N LEU A 152 -5.54 -9.75 3.16
CA LEU A 152 -5.27 -8.86 2.04
C LEU A 152 -5.96 -9.31 0.75
N ALA A 153 -6.19 -10.61 0.59
CA ALA A 153 -6.76 -11.22 -0.61
C ALA A 153 -8.27 -10.99 -0.76
N VAL A 154 -8.98 -10.48 0.25
CA VAL A 154 -10.41 -10.14 0.14
C VAL A 154 -10.66 -9.28 -1.10
N ALA A 155 -9.91 -8.17 -1.26
CA ALA A 155 -10.04 -7.32 -2.45
C ALA A 155 -9.72 -8.06 -3.76
N VAL A 156 -8.65 -8.86 -3.74
CA VAL A 156 -8.19 -9.60 -4.93
C VAL A 156 -9.20 -10.66 -5.37
N ILE A 157 -9.90 -11.30 -4.43
CA ILE A 157 -10.85 -12.37 -4.72
C ILE A 157 -12.21 -11.79 -5.09
N VAL A 158 -12.75 -10.88 -4.27
CA VAL A 158 -14.14 -10.39 -4.37
C VAL A 158 -14.34 -9.50 -5.59
N TYR A 159 -13.42 -8.55 -5.85
CA TYR A 159 -13.54 -7.66 -7.00
C TYR A 159 -13.01 -8.34 -8.28
N LYS A 160 -13.92 -8.79 -9.14
CA LYS A 160 -13.57 -9.54 -10.36
C LYS A 160 -12.64 -8.74 -11.29
N VAL A 161 -12.92 -7.46 -11.47
CA VAL A 161 -12.14 -6.56 -12.35
C VAL A 161 -10.87 -6.04 -11.65
N GLY A 162 -10.93 -5.79 -10.36
CA GLY A 162 -9.87 -5.24 -9.53
C GLY A 162 -10.45 -4.28 -8.51
N TYR A 163 -9.69 -3.93 -7.50
CA TYR A 163 -10.09 -3.03 -6.42
C TYR A 163 -9.58 -1.61 -6.70
N GLY A 164 -10.46 -0.62 -6.60
CA GLY A 164 -10.15 0.76 -6.89
C GLY A 164 -10.11 1.07 -8.40
N PHE A 165 -9.38 2.11 -8.78
CA PHE A 165 -9.15 2.53 -10.17
C PHE A 165 -7.67 2.82 -10.48
N ASP A 166 -6.87 3.31 -9.52
CA ASP A 166 -5.43 3.61 -9.69
C ASP A 166 -4.61 2.45 -10.30
N PRO A 167 -4.82 1.17 -9.90
CA PRO A 167 -4.03 0.07 -10.47
C PRO A 167 -4.11 -0.06 -11.98
N PHE A 168 -5.19 0.41 -12.61
CA PHE A 168 -5.35 0.33 -14.07
C PHE A 168 -4.49 1.33 -14.82
N ILE A 169 -4.24 2.52 -14.23
CA ILE A 169 -3.31 3.53 -14.77
C ILE A 169 -1.90 2.93 -14.82
N HIS A 170 -1.49 2.30 -13.74
CA HIS A 170 -0.17 1.64 -13.67
C HIS A 170 -0.08 0.46 -14.64
N GLN A 171 -1.15 -0.33 -14.77
CA GLN A 171 -1.22 -1.43 -15.73
C GLN A 171 -1.03 -0.93 -17.18
N ALA A 172 -1.74 0.12 -17.58
CA ALA A 172 -1.61 0.69 -18.94
C ALA A 172 -0.18 1.14 -19.22
N ALA A 173 0.49 1.77 -18.24
CA ALA A 173 1.90 2.15 -18.36
C ALA A 173 2.82 0.93 -18.52
N MET A 174 2.62 -0.14 -17.72
CA MET A 174 3.37 -1.38 -17.85
C MET A 174 3.18 -2.06 -19.21
N GLU A 175 1.96 -2.07 -19.76
CA GLU A 175 1.66 -2.64 -21.07
C GLU A 175 2.40 -1.91 -22.20
N ILE A 176 2.50 -0.58 -22.15
CA ILE A 176 3.28 0.20 -23.11
C ILE A 176 4.77 -0.15 -22.99
N ILE A 177 5.33 -0.11 -21.77
CA ILE A 177 6.74 -0.44 -21.56
C ILE A 177 7.02 -1.88 -22.02
N ASN A 178 6.11 -2.82 -21.78
CA ASN A 178 6.27 -4.20 -22.23
C ASN A 178 6.35 -4.32 -23.77
N LYS A 179 5.59 -3.48 -24.52
CA LYS A 179 5.57 -3.45 -25.98
C LYS A 179 6.76 -2.70 -26.57
N THR A 180 7.05 -1.50 -26.07
CA THR A 180 8.01 -0.56 -26.66
C THR A 180 9.36 -0.52 -25.94
N GLY A 181 9.41 -0.97 -24.69
CA GLY A 181 10.53 -0.84 -23.77
C GLY A 181 10.63 0.52 -23.08
N ILE A 182 9.76 1.48 -23.41
CA ILE A 182 9.89 2.88 -22.96
C ILE A 182 8.54 3.61 -23.07
N ILE A 183 8.35 4.64 -22.22
CA ILE A 183 7.33 5.67 -22.38
C ILE A 183 8.06 7.01 -22.56
N LEU A 184 7.65 7.80 -23.54
CA LEU A 184 8.17 9.13 -23.80
C LEU A 184 7.11 10.21 -23.48
N PRO A 185 7.52 11.33 -22.87
CA PRO A 185 8.84 11.60 -22.27
C PRO A 185 9.18 10.65 -21.13
N LYS A 186 10.47 10.41 -20.84
CA LYS A 186 10.95 9.51 -19.77
C LYS A 186 10.64 10.07 -18.38
N THR A 187 9.38 10.16 -18.00
CA THR A 187 8.96 10.72 -16.70
C THR A 187 8.35 9.70 -15.72
N PRO A 188 8.25 8.40 -15.97
CA PRO A 188 7.59 7.51 -15.05
C PRO A 188 8.42 7.33 -13.78
N TYR A 189 7.82 7.69 -12.66
CA TYR A 189 8.45 7.66 -11.34
C TYR A 189 8.37 6.28 -10.65
N TYR A 190 7.71 5.28 -11.25
CA TYR A 190 7.34 4.02 -10.60
C TYR A 190 8.01 2.80 -11.23
N LEU A 191 9.17 3.00 -11.83
CA LEU A 191 9.86 2.02 -12.68
C LEU A 191 10.27 0.74 -11.98
N GLY A 192 10.54 0.80 -10.68
CA GLY A 192 10.94 -0.38 -9.93
C GLY A 192 9.85 -1.45 -9.87
N GLU A 193 8.59 -1.06 -9.67
CA GLU A 193 7.45 -1.98 -9.73
C GLU A 193 7.19 -2.44 -11.16
N TYR A 194 7.16 -1.51 -12.11
CA TYR A 194 6.90 -1.81 -13.52
C TYR A 194 7.92 -2.78 -14.08
N GLY A 195 9.21 -2.53 -13.84
CA GLY A 195 10.28 -3.40 -14.29
C GLY A 195 10.19 -4.80 -13.70
N LEU A 196 9.89 -4.93 -12.40
CA LEU A 196 9.73 -6.23 -11.76
C LEU A 196 8.57 -7.02 -12.38
N ILE A 197 7.40 -6.39 -12.57
CA ILE A 197 6.22 -7.03 -13.16
C ILE A 197 6.51 -7.47 -14.59
N ILE A 198 7.14 -6.61 -15.41
CA ILE A 198 7.48 -6.93 -16.81
C ILE A 198 8.49 -8.08 -16.88
N ILE A 199 9.50 -8.09 -16.00
CA ILE A 199 10.46 -9.19 -15.91
C ILE A 199 9.76 -10.52 -15.59
N ILE A 200 8.89 -10.53 -14.56
CA ILE A 200 8.15 -11.73 -14.18
C ILE A 200 7.21 -12.17 -15.30
N HIS A 201 6.52 -11.22 -15.95
CA HIS A 201 5.65 -11.50 -17.11
C HIS A 201 6.42 -12.20 -18.23
N LYS A 202 7.57 -11.64 -18.62
CA LYS A 202 8.39 -12.22 -19.72
C LYS A 202 9.05 -13.55 -19.36
N LEU A 203 9.38 -13.79 -18.09
CA LEU A 203 9.99 -15.04 -17.65
C LEU A 203 8.98 -16.17 -17.44
N LEU A 204 7.78 -15.85 -16.90
CA LEU A 204 6.81 -16.86 -16.46
C LEU A 204 5.54 -16.92 -17.33
N GLY A 205 5.35 -15.98 -18.27
CA GLY A 205 4.14 -15.91 -19.09
C GLY A 205 2.86 -15.47 -18.35
N ILE A 206 2.97 -15.07 -17.08
CA ILE A 206 1.83 -14.61 -16.29
C ILE A 206 1.42 -13.21 -16.78
N SER A 207 0.13 -12.98 -17.00
CA SER A 207 -0.34 -11.67 -17.49
C SER A 207 0.02 -10.52 -16.54
N ILE A 208 0.37 -9.36 -17.09
CA ILE A 208 0.66 -8.13 -16.33
C ILE A 208 -0.52 -7.79 -15.40
N TYR A 209 -1.75 -7.97 -15.88
CA TYR A 209 -2.95 -7.78 -15.06
C TYR A 209 -2.98 -8.66 -13.81
N ALA A 210 -2.71 -9.95 -13.94
CA ALA A 210 -2.71 -10.86 -12.79
C ALA A 210 -1.57 -10.50 -11.83
N LEU A 211 -0.37 -10.23 -12.35
CA LEU A 211 0.77 -9.83 -11.54
C LEU A 211 0.49 -8.53 -10.78
N ASN A 212 0.00 -7.51 -11.47
CA ASN A 212 -0.35 -6.23 -10.84
C ASN A 212 -1.41 -6.41 -9.74
N LYS A 213 -2.43 -7.24 -9.97
CA LYS A 213 -3.50 -7.50 -9.00
C LYS A 213 -3.00 -8.16 -7.71
N PHE A 214 -2.04 -9.10 -7.80
CA PHE A 214 -1.58 -9.93 -6.67
C PHE A 214 -0.28 -9.44 -6.02
N LEU A 215 0.51 -8.60 -6.68
CA LEU A 215 1.89 -8.30 -6.28
C LEU A 215 1.99 -7.81 -4.83
N VAL A 216 1.26 -6.75 -4.47
CA VAL A 216 1.37 -6.13 -3.15
C VAL A 216 0.88 -7.05 -2.03
N PRO A 217 -0.35 -7.63 -2.11
CA PRO A 217 -0.82 -8.59 -1.12
C PRO A 217 0.11 -9.79 -0.91
N LEU A 218 0.60 -10.36 -2.01
CA LEU A 218 1.48 -11.54 -1.96
C LEU A 218 2.86 -11.18 -1.38
N ALA A 219 3.48 -10.10 -1.86
CA ALA A 219 4.79 -9.67 -1.38
C ALA A 219 4.74 -9.27 0.10
N ALA A 220 3.70 -8.57 0.55
CA ALA A 220 3.51 -8.22 1.96
C ALA A 220 3.40 -9.49 2.83
N ALA A 221 2.58 -10.45 2.41
CA ALA A 221 2.38 -11.70 3.16
C ALA A 221 3.62 -12.60 3.20
N LEU A 222 4.48 -12.56 2.19
CA LEU A 222 5.69 -13.38 2.15
C LEU A 222 6.89 -12.73 2.85
N LEU A 223 7.03 -11.40 2.77
CA LEU A 223 8.24 -10.71 3.20
C LEU A 223 8.11 -10.11 4.61
N LEU A 224 6.96 -9.51 4.95
CA LEU A 224 6.79 -8.77 6.20
C LEU A 224 6.77 -9.64 7.46
N PRO A 225 6.13 -10.83 7.50
CA PRO A 225 6.07 -11.62 8.73
C PRO A 225 7.45 -11.93 9.30
N LYS A 226 8.40 -12.33 8.45
CA LYS A 226 9.77 -12.64 8.87
C LYS A 226 10.53 -11.38 9.32
N ALA A 227 10.35 -10.26 8.63
CA ALA A 227 11.02 -9.00 8.95
C ALA A 227 10.54 -8.43 10.30
N ILE A 228 9.24 -8.40 10.51
CA ILE A 228 8.62 -7.91 11.74
C ILE A 228 8.91 -8.85 12.91
N TYR A 229 8.85 -10.18 12.70
CA TYR A 229 9.23 -11.16 13.72
C TYR A 229 10.67 -10.91 14.23
N ARG A 230 11.62 -10.64 13.35
CA ARG A 230 12.99 -10.28 13.73
C ARG A 230 13.04 -9.01 14.57
N LEU A 231 12.23 -8.01 14.23
CA LEU A 231 12.16 -6.80 15.05
C LEU A 231 11.73 -7.14 16.48
N PHE A 232 10.67 -7.93 16.66
CA PHE A 232 10.19 -8.34 17.99
C PHE A 232 11.22 -9.17 18.75
N THR A 233 11.93 -10.10 18.10
CA THR A 233 12.97 -10.88 18.79
C THR A 233 14.13 -10.04 19.30
N THR A 234 14.37 -8.86 18.75
CA THR A 234 15.40 -7.93 19.27
C THR A 234 14.96 -7.12 20.47
N LEU A 235 13.65 -7.10 20.75
CA LEU A 235 13.07 -6.39 21.90
C LEU A 235 13.01 -7.25 23.15
N GLU A 236 13.17 -8.57 23.01
CA GLU A 236 13.16 -9.50 24.14
C GLU A 236 14.55 -9.60 24.79
N PRO A 237 14.63 -9.62 26.13
CA PRO A 237 15.86 -9.91 26.86
C PRO A 237 16.41 -11.30 26.47
N GLU A 238 17.74 -11.45 26.42
CA GLU A 238 18.39 -12.70 26.00
C GLU A 238 18.00 -13.88 26.90
N ASP A 239 17.86 -13.62 28.19
CA ASP A 239 17.55 -14.62 29.22
C ASP A 239 16.05 -15.01 29.28
N LYS A 240 15.18 -14.23 28.66
CA LYS A 240 13.70 -14.39 28.70
C LYS A 240 13.09 -14.46 27.30
N LYS A 241 13.80 -14.98 26.31
CA LYS A 241 13.26 -15.11 24.94
C LYS A 241 12.01 -15.99 24.95
N ASN A 242 10.87 -15.33 25.11
CA ASN A 242 9.57 -15.97 24.97
C ASN A 242 9.16 -15.90 23.50
N ASN A 243 9.54 -16.89 22.70
CA ASN A 243 9.25 -16.93 21.27
C ASN A 243 7.77 -16.67 20.94
N SER A 244 6.83 -16.99 21.84
CA SER A 244 5.41 -16.75 21.63
C SER A 244 5.04 -15.27 21.60
N ALA A 245 5.68 -14.42 22.40
CA ALA A 245 5.43 -12.98 22.41
C ALA A 245 5.85 -12.33 21.07
N SER A 246 6.98 -12.75 20.51
CA SER A 246 7.45 -12.27 19.20
C SER A 246 6.50 -12.67 18.07
N PHE A 247 5.91 -13.87 18.07
CA PHE A 247 4.93 -14.28 17.06
C PHE A 247 3.61 -13.51 17.18
N LEU A 248 3.09 -13.38 18.41
CA LEU A 248 1.88 -12.60 18.66
C LEU A 248 2.08 -11.13 18.29
N GLY A 249 3.21 -10.54 18.68
CA GLY A 249 3.59 -9.18 18.32
C GLY A 249 3.62 -8.99 16.80
N THR A 250 4.17 -9.96 16.07
CA THR A 250 4.18 -9.97 14.61
C THR A 250 2.77 -9.97 14.04
N LEU A 251 1.89 -10.85 14.54
CA LEU A 251 0.52 -10.95 14.07
C LEU A 251 -0.25 -9.63 14.30
N PHE A 252 -0.17 -9.04 15.49
CA PHE A 252 -0.86 -7.78 15.79
C PHE A 252 -0.30 -6.59 15.01
N ALA A 253 1.01 -6.50 14.83
CA ALA A 253 1.63 -5.44 14.02
C ALA A 253 1.21 -5.53 12.54
N LEU A 254 1.14 -6.76 11.98
CA LEU A 254 0.64 -6.99 10.62
C LEU A 254 -0.84 -6.64 10.51
N THR A 255 -1.66 -6.98 11.51
CA THR A 255 -3.08 -6.60 11.54
C THR A 255 -3.28 -5.10 11.47
N LEU A 256 -2.49 -4.31 12.21
CA LEU A 256 -2.53 -2.84 12.15
C LEU A 256 -2.07 -2.28 10.79
N SER A 257 -1.31 -3.03 10.03
CA SER A 257 -0.79 -2.60 8.72
C SER A 257 -1.70 -2.96 7.53
N LEU A 258 -2.82 -3.67 7.74
CA LEU A 258 -3.72 -4.13 6.67
C LEU A 258 -4.07 -3.04 5.65
N PRO A 259 -4.50 -1.82 6.05
CA PRO A 259 -4.91 -0.79 5.08
C PRO A 259 -3.79 -0.36 4.11
N LEU A 260 -2.52 -0.60 4.46
CA LEU A 260 -1.37 -0.22 3.65
C LEU A 260 -1.11 -1.16 2.46
N PHE A 261 -1.69 -2.38 2.46
CA PHE A 261 -1.31 -3.43 1.49
C PHE A 261 -2.49 -4.08 0.76
N ILE A 262 -3.69 -3.52 0.89
CA ILE A 262 -4.90 -3.99 0.20
C ILE A 262 -4.86 -3.63 -1.29
N VAL A 263 -4.37 -2.44 -1.62
CA VAL A 263 -4.34 -1.91 -2.99
C VAL A 263 -2.97 -2.14 -3.61
N SER A 264 -2.94 -2.68 -4.82
CA SER A 264 -1.70 -2.85 -5.58
C SER A 264 -1.38 -1.55 -6.33
N THR A 265 -0.56 -0.71 -5.71
CA THR A 265 0.00 0.50 -6.29
C THR A 265 1.48 0.61 -5.97
N PRO A 266 2.27 1.34 -6.76
CA PRO A 266 3.69 1.53 -6.49
C PRO A 266 3.97 2.08 -5.09
N GLN A 267 3.12 2.97 -4.59
CA GLN A 267 3.27 3.51 -3.25
C GLN A 267 3.15 2.41 -2.18
N ASN A 268 2.10 1.57 -2.27
CA ASN A 268 1.87 0.51 -1.30
C ASN A 268 2.94 -0.59 -1.40
N PHE A 269 3.40 -0.91 -2.62
CA PHE A 269 4.53 -1.81 -2.83
C PHE A 269 5.82 -1.27 -2.20
N SER A 270 6.09 0.03 -2.33
CA SER A 270 7.26 0.67 -1.73
C SER A 270 7.28 0.56 -0.21
N TYR A 271 6.14 0.63 0.46
CA TYR A 271 6.04 0.50 1.93
C TYR A 271 6.57 -0.84 2.45
N ILE A 272 6.48 -1.92 1.66
CA ILE A 272 7.09 -3.21 2.01
C ILE A 272 8.60 -3.04 2.17
N PHE A 273 9.25 -2.39 1.19
CA PHE A 273 10.70 -2.18 1.22
C PHE A 273 11.13 -1.12 2.25
N VAL A 274 10.29 -0.14 2.57
CA VAL A 274 10.50 0.76 3.72
C VAL A 274 10.59 -0.04 5.02
N ILE A 275 9.64 -0.94 5.26
CA ILE A 275 9.63 -1.80 6.47
C ILE A 275 10.85 -2.73 6.48
N LEU A 276 11.20 -3.33 5.33
CA LEU A 276 12.40 -4.16 5.20
C LEU A 276 13.69 -3.37 5.51
N ALA A 277 13.80 -2.15 5.01
CA ALA A 277 14.96 -1.29 5.28
C ALA A 277 15.06 -0.88 6.76
N ILE A 278 13.94 -0.45 7.37
CA ILE A 278 13.91 -0.09 8.80
C ILE A 278 14.27 -1.30 9.66
N THR A 279 13.60 -2.42 9.45
CA THR A 279 13.84 -3.64 10.24
C THR A 279 15.27 -4.17 10.04
N SER A 280 15.78 -4.18 8.81
CA SER A 280 17.18 -4.54 8.52
C SER A 280 18.16 -3.58 9.21
N GLY A 281 17.94 -2.28 9.13
CA GLY A 281 18.77 -1.26 9.78
C GLY A 281 18.85 -1.40 11.29
N LEU A 282 17.76 -1.86 11.94
CA LEU A 282 17.70 -2.07 13.39
C LEU A 282 18.22 -3.43 13.84
N THR A 283 18.06 -4.47 13.03
CA THR A 283 18.29 -5.87 13.45
C THR A 283 19.57 -6.48 12.87
N ARG A 284 20.06 -5.99 11.71
CA ARG A 284 21.22 -6.56 11.03
C ARG A 284 22.53 -5.88 11.39
N LYS A 285 23.61 -6.69 11.41
CA LYS A 285 24.97 -6.21 11.61
C LYS A 285 25.45 -5.40 10.41
N HIS A 286 25.25 -5.91 9.20
CA HIS A 286 25.63 -5.26 7.95
C HIS A 286 24.53 -4.32 7.44
N LYS A 287 24.89 -3.07 7.15
CA LYS A 287 23.94 -2.05 6.69
C LYS A 287 23.73 -2.06 5.16
N THR A 288 24.44 -2.92 4.46
CA THR A 288 24.32 -3.10 3.00
C THR A 288 22.91 -3.51 2.58
N GLU A 289 22.26 -4.41 3.35
CA GLU A 289 20.87 -4.80 3.08
C GLU A 289 19.92 -3.60 3.19
N THR A 290 20.11 -2.76 4.20
CA THR A 290 19.32 -1.53 4.38
C THR A 290 19.48 -0.60 3.18
N LEU A 291 20.69 -0.45 2.66
CA LEU A 291 20.95 0.37 1.47
C LEU A 291 20.26 -0.22 0.22
N ILE A 292 20.37 -1.53 0.00
CA ILE A 292 19.73 -2.20 -1.14
C ILE A 292 18.22 -2.01 -1.11
N PHE A 293 17.58 -2.22 0.05
CA PHE A 293 16.15 -2.00 0.20
C PHE A 293 15.75 -0.53 0.03
N SER A 294 16.61 0.40 0.47
CA SER A 294 16.35 1.84 0.30
C SER A 294 16.43 2.26 -1.16
N VAL A 295 17.40 1.75 -1.92
CA VAL A 295 17.51 2.01 -3.37
C VAL A 295 16.33 1.40 -4.11
N ALA A 296 15.94 0.16 -3.77
CA ALA A 296 14.74 -0.46 -4.34
C ALA A 296 13.48 0.36 -4.03
N THR A 297 13.33 0.86 -2.79
CA THR A 297 12.22 1.74 -2.41
C THR A 297 12.17 3.00 -3.28
N ALA A 298 13.32 3.64 -3.49
CA ALA A 298 13.42 4.86 -4.31
C ALA A 298 13.08 4.58 -5.79
N ALA A 299 13.49 3.43 -6.31
CA ALA A 299 13.15 2.98 -7.65
C ALA A 299 11.65 2.68 -7.82
N ILE A 300 10.99 2.19 -6.77
CA ILE A 300 9.54 1.94 -6.78
C ILE A 300 8.78 3.26 -6.65
N HIS A 301 9.09 4.07 -5.62
CA HIS A 301 8.33 5.29 -5.33
C HIS A 301 9.21 6.33 -4.63
N PRO A 302 9.55 7.47 -5.28
CA PRO A 302 10.49 8.46 -4.74
C PRO A 302 10.05 9.06 -3.39
N LEU A 303 8.75 9.31 -3.20
CA LEU A 303 8.22 9.88 -1.96
C LEU A 303 8.54 9.01 -0.72
N SER A 304 8.49 7.70 -0.87
CA SER A 304 8.87 6.74 0.18
C SER A 304 10.38 6.49 0.21
N GLY A 305 11.03 6.58 -0.95
CA GLY A 305 12.44 6.29 -1.13
C GLY A 305 13.37 7.31 -0.51
N ILE A 306 13.06 8.61 -0.66
CA ILE A 306 13.88 9.69 -0.11
C ILE A 306 14.11 9.53 1.40
N PRO A 307 13.09 9.38 2.25
CA PRO A 307 13.29 9.17 3.69
C PRO A 307 14.13 7.95 4.04
N VAL A 308 13.93 6.86 3.31
CA VAL A 308 14.64 5.60 3.58
C VAL A 308 16.11 5.67 3.12
N LEU A 309 16.39 6.39 2.02
CA LEU A 309 17.77 6.67 1.61
C LEU A 309 18.49 7.52 2.65
N ILE A 310 17.82 8.54 3.21
CA ILE A 310 18.36 9.37 4.30
C ILE A 310 18.65 8.51 5.53
N TRP A 311 17.74 7.60 5.87
CA TRP A 311 17.95 6.62 6.94
C TRP A 311 19.19 5.76 6.69
N SER A 312 19.34 5.19 5.48
CA SER A 312 20.51 4.40 5.10
C SER A 312 21.79 5.21 5.17
N ALA A 313 21.80 6.43 4.60
CA ALA A 313 22.96 7.31 4.61
C ALA A 313 23.40 7.64 6.03
N TRP A 314 22.44 7.95 6.92
CA TRP A 314 22.72 8.20 8.33
C TRP A 314 23.31 6.98 9.03
N LEU A 315 22.78 5.76 8.77
CA LEU A 315 23.30 4.52 9.34
C LEU A 315 24.72 4.22 8.88
N ILE A 316 25.00 4.36 7.58
CA ILE A 316 26.31 4.14 6.99
C ILE A 316 27.31 5.17 7.53
N PHE A 317 26.92 6.44 7.53
CA PHE A 317 27.74 7.50 8.11
C PHE A 317 28.12 7.17 9.56
N LYS A 318 27.15 6.80 10.38
CA LYS A 318 27.39 6.50 11.80
C LYS A 318 28.30 5.29 12.01
N THR A 319 28.23 4.27 11.16
CA THR A 319 29.07 3.06 11.28
C THR A 319 30.48 3.24 10.78
N HIS A 320 30.70 4.01 9.71
CA HIS A 320 32.01 4.13 9.05
C HIS A 320 32.82 5.33 9.55
N PHE A 321 32.18 6.41 9.96
CA PHE A 321 32.86 7.63 10.38
C PHE A 321 33.00 7.78 11.93
N GLN A 322 33.22 6.66 12.60
CA GLN A 322 33.42 6.67 14.07
C GLN A 322 34.63 7.47 14.54
N LYS A 323 35.63 7.64 13.69
CA LYS A 323 36.89 8.37 13.97
C LYS A 323 36.78 9.90 13.89
N LEU A 324 35.70 10.45 13.34
CA LEU A 324 35.49 11.90 13.25
C LEU A 324 35.34 12.55 14.64
N LYS A 325 35.74 13.82 14.75
CA LYS A 325 35.51 14.64 15.95
C LYS A 325 34.03 14.72 16.28
N VAL A 326 33.68 14.77 17.56
CA VAL A 326 32.27 14.75 18.05
C VAL A 326 31.43 15.86 17.41
N ASN A 327 31.99 17.09 17.27
CA ASN A 327 31.28 18.21 16.68
C ASN A 327 31.01 18.00 15.17
N SER A 328 31.95 17.47 14.42
CA SER A 328 31.78 17.15 13.00
C SER A 328 30.67 16.08 12.81
N LYS A 329 30.61 15.08 13.69
CA LYS A 329 29.55 14.07 13.67
C LYS A 329 28.16 14.68 13.90
N LYS A 330 28.05 15.61 14.85
CA LYS A 330 26.78 16.30 15.14
C LYS A 330 26.33 17.14 13.94
N ILE A 331 27.24 17.90 13.34
CA ILE A 331 26.95 18.75 12.18
C ILE A 331 26.50 17.91 10.99
N ILE A 332 27.23 16.86 10.63
CA ILE A 332 26.90 16.01 9.47
C ILE A 332 25.57 15.26 9.74
N SER A 333 25.35 14.76 10.95
CA SER A 333 24.06 14.15 11.30
C SER A 333 22.91 15.15 11.18
N ALA A 334 23.12 16.39 11.63
CA ALA A 334 22.11 17.44 11.48
C ALA A 334 21.84 17.78 10.02
N LEU A 335 22.87 17.86 9.16
CA LEU A 335 22.74 18.10 7.73
C LEU A 335 21.97 16.96 7.01
N ILE A 336 22.27 15.71 7.34
CA ILE A 336 21.55 14.56 6.76
C ILE A 336 20.05 14.62 7.18
N LEU A 337 19.79 14.93 8.43
CA LEU A 337 18.42 14.98 8.96
C LEU A 337 17.65 16.20 8.45
N SER A 338 18.27 17.38 8.38
CA SER A 338 17.63 18.57 7.79
C SER A 338 17.37 18.41 6.31
N GLY A 339 18.28 17.71 5.58
CA GLY A 339 18.02 17.28 4.21
C GLY A 339 16.70 16.51 4.07
N GLY A 340 16.38 15.64 5.03
CA GLY A 340 15.11 14.91 5.08
C GLY A 340 13.87 15.80 5.18
N ALA A 341 13.97 16.90 5.89
CA ALA A 341 12.87 17.85 6.03
C ALA A 341 12.62 18.69 4.77
N ILE A 342 13.66 18.95 3.98
CA ILE A 342 13.63 19.88 2.84
C ILE A 342 13.43 19.14 1.51
N LEU A 343 14.09 17.99 1.33
CA LEU A 343 14.09 17.26 0.04
C LEU A 343 12.70 16.84 -0.43
N LEU A 344 11.81 16.40 0.49
CA LEU A 344 10.46 16.02 0.11
C LEU A 344 9.59 17.20 -0.34
N PRO A 345 9.51 18.32 0.41
CA PRO A 345 8.80 19.51 -0.05
C PRO A 345 9.34 20.04 -1.38
N VAL A 346 10.67 20.07 -1.56
CA VAL A 346 11.31 20.52 -2.81
C VAL A 346 10.96 19.58 -3.97
N ALA A 347 11.03 18.26 -3.78
CA ALA A 347 10.63 17.29 -4.79
C ALA A 347 9.16 17.45 -5.19
N LEU A 348 8.26 17.61 -4.23
CA LEU A 348 6.85 17.85 -4.49
C LEU A 348 6.62 19.19 -5.21
N PHE A 349 7.33 20.24 -4.81
CA PHE A 349 7.26 21.54 -5.44
C PHE A 349 7.67 21.50 -6.92
N ILE A 350 8.77 20.81 -7.24
CA ILE A 350 9.25 20.63 -8.62
C ILE A 350 8.23 19.84 -9.45
N ILE A 351 7.71 18.74 -8.90
CA ILE A 351 6.75 17.88 -9.60
C ILE A 351 5.42 18.59 -9.85
N SER A 352 4.99 19.46 -8.93
CA SER A 352 3.73 20.20 -9.07
C SER A 352 3.75 21.29 -10.13
N GLY A 353 4.92 21.66 -10.67
CA GLY A 353 5.06 22.83 -11.53
C GLY A 353 4.70 24.16 -10.83
N SER A 354 4.63 24.15 -9.49
CA SER A 354 4.24 25.33 -8.71
C SER A 354 5.26 26.44 -8.83
N ARG A 355 4.79 27.70 -8.86
CA ARG A 355 5.64 28.89 -8.78
C ARG A 355 5.80 29.32 -7.35
N ILE A 356 6.97 29.89 -7.00
CA ILE A 356 7.27 30.39 -5.65
C ILE A 356 6.25 31.42 -5.17
N GLU A 357 5.71 32.22 -6.09
CA GLU A 357 4.68 33.22 -5.83
C GLU A 357 3.35 32.64 -5.31
N ASN A 358 3.13 31.35 -5.54
CA ASN A 358 1.93 30.62 -5.10
C ASN A 358 2.11 29.92 -3.75
N LEU A 359 3.27 30.03 -3.11
CA LEU A 359 3.54 29.50 -1.77
C LEU A 359 2.87 30.41 -0.74
N LYS A 360 1.62 30.11 -0.40
CA LYS A 360 0.90 30.77 0.70
C LYS A 360 0.86 29.84 1.90
N LEU A 361 1.05 30.41 3.09
CA LEU A 361 0.90 29.68 4.34
C LEU A 361 -0.57 29.25 4.49
N ASN A 362 -0.83 27.98 4.17
CA ASN A 362 -2.21 27.46 4.18
C ASN A 362 -2.46 26.60 5.41
N LEU A 363 -2.76 27.26 6.52
CA LEU A 363 -3.05 26.58 7.79
C LEU A 363 -4.30 25.68 7.69
N THR A 364 -5.20 25.94 6.75
CA THR A 364 -6.42 25.11 6.57
C THR A 364 -6.08 23.70 6.07
N ILE A 365 -5.07 23.52 5.23
CA ILE A 365 -4.63 22.20 4.80
C ILE A 365 -3.99 21.43 5.96
N ILE A 366 -3.19 22.10 6.80
CA ILE A 366 -2.59 21.49 8.00
C ILE A 366 -3.69 21.10 8.98
N SER A 367 -4.67 21.98 9.23
CA SER A 367 -5.77 21.67 10.13
C SER A 367 -6.66 20.54 9.60
N ALA A 368 -6.96 20.53 8.29
CA ALA A 368 -7.74 19.46 7.67
C ALA A 368 -7.03 18.10 7.76
N ALA A 369 -5.71 18.06 7.49
CA ALA A 369 -4.92 16.85 7.64
C ALA A 369 -4.82 16.39 9.11
N GLY A 370 -4.74 17.34 10.05
CA GLY A 370 -4.76 17.09 11.50
C GLY A 370 -6.11 16.59 11.98
N GLN A 371 -7.21 17.18 11.52
CA GLN A 371 -8.57 16.73 11.84
C GLN A 371 -8.83 15.29 11.42
N ASP A 372 -8.27 14.84 10.29
CA ASP A 372 -8.40 13.44 9.87
C ASP A 372 -7.72 12.46 10.84
N ILE A 373 -6.71 12.89 11.61
CA ILE A 373 -6.07 12.07 12.64
C ILE A 373 -6.97 12.00 13.88
N PHE A 374 -7.58 13.13 14.27
CA PHE A 374 -8.35 13.25 15.50
C PHE A 374 -9.87 13.23 15.28
N LYS A 375 -10.33 12.91 14.07
CA LYS A 375 -11.76 12.82 13.79
C LYS A 375 -12.39 11.72 14.63
N LEU A 376 -13.11 12.15 15.67
CA LEU A 376 -13.88 11.26 16.51
C LEU A 376 -15.17 10.89 15.79
N ALA A 377 -15.32 9.63 15.45
CA ALA A 377 -16.57 9.09 14.94
C ALA A 377 -17.31 8.41 16.09
N THR A 378 -18.46 8.93 16.42
CA THR A 378 -19.46 8.26 17.24
C THR A 378 -20.55 7.76 16.30
N ALA A 379 -20.96 6.51 16.44
CA ALA A 379 -22.00 5.94 15.58
C ALA A 379 -23.39 6.52 15.88
N GLY A 380 -23.52 7.32 16.92
CA GLY A 380 -24.78 7.94 17.31
C GLY A 380 -25.91 6.93 17.60
N ASN A 381 -25.56 5.76 18.12
CA ASN A 381 -26.43 4.62 18.22
C ASN A 381 -26.74 4.24 19.67
N GLU A 382 -27.88 3.62 19.87
CA GLU A 382 -28.30 3.10 21.18
C GLU A 382 -27.42 1.94 21.69
N ASN A 383 -26.70 1.24 20.79
CA ASN A 383 -25.83 0.13 21.13
C ASN A 383 -24.44 0.62 21.55
N TRP A 384 -24.16 0.62 22.84
CA TRP A 384 -22.88 1.06 23.41
C TRP A 384 -21.67 0.25 22.90
N LEU A 385 -21.82 -1.06 22.67
CA LEU A 385 -20.74 -1.92 22.19
C LEU A 385 -20.33 -1.52 20.75
N LEU A 386 -21.31 -1.24 19.92
CA LEU A 386 -21.09 -0.81 18.55
C LEU A 386 -20.46 0.59 18.51
N ASN A 387 -20.92 1.50 19.36
CA ASN A 387 -20.30 2.82 19.54
C ASN A 387 -18.83 2.70 19.96
N LEU A 388 -18.50 1.77 20.87
CA LEU A 388 -17.13 1.51 21.30
C LEU A 388 -16.28 0.96 20.15
N ILE A 389 -16.81 0.02 19.36
CA ILE A 389 -16.15 -0.54 18.18
C ILE A 389 -15.84 0.58 17.18
N TYR A 390 -16.83 1.41 16.86
CA TYR A 390 -16.62 2.54 15.94
C TYR A 390 -15.65 3.57 16.49
N PHE A 391 -15.73 3.88 17.79
CA PHE A 391 -14.80 4.80 18.44
C PHE A 391 -13.34 4.33 18.31
N ILE A 392 -13.06 3.06 18.56
CA ILE A 392 -11.70 2.50 18.50
C ILE A 392 -11.24 2.35 17.04
N PHE A 393 -12.04 1.74 16.18
CA PHE A 393 -11.57 1.29 14.87
C PHE A 393 -11.79 2.32 13.76
N TYR A 394 -12.78 3.17 13.84
CA TYR A 394 -12.88 4.30 12.93
C TYR A 394 -11.75 5.31 13.18
N ASN A 395 -11.40 5.47 14.43
CA ASN A 395 -10.30 6.33 14.87
C ASN A 395 -8.98 5.55 14.96
N TYR A 396 -8.76 4.54 14.11
CA TYR A 396 -7.55 3.72 14.19
C TYR A 396 -6.25 4.55 14.13
N LYS A 397 -6.27 5.72 13.52
CA LYS A 397 -5.14 6.67 13.53
C LYS A 397 -4.83 7.15 14.94
N ILE A 398 -5.86 7.39 15.77
CA ILE A 398 -5.68 7.73 17.18
C ILE A 398 -5.08 6.55 17.94
N LEU A 399 -5.54 5.33 17.65
CA LEU A 399 -4.94 4.11 18.20
C LEU A 399 -3.46 4.01 17.85
N ILE A 400 -3.09 4.24 16.59
CA ILE A 400 -1.69 4.26 16.16
C ILE A 400 -0.89 5.33 16.91
N VAL A 401 -1.41 6.55 17.04
CA VAL A 401 -0.77 7.63 17.80
C VAL A 401 -0.60 7.24 19.26
N ALA A 402 -1.62 6.65 19.89
CA ALA A 402 -1.55 6.16 21.28
C ALA A 402 -0.47 5.08 21.45
N LEU A 403 -0.35 4.14 20.51
CA LEU A 403 0.69 3.12 20.51
C LEU A 403 2.09 3.74 20.34
N ILE A 404 2.24 4.75 19.48
CA ILE A 404 3.50 5.48 19.29
C ILE A 404 3.89 6.19 20.56
N VAL A 405 2.98 6.98 21.17
CA VAL A 405 3.25 7.72 22.41
C VAL A 405 3.63 6.78 23.54
N SER A 406 2.88 5.70 23.73
CA SER A 406 3.19 4.67 24.73
C SER A 406 4.58 4.05 24.47
N GLY A 407 4.91 3.75 23.22
CA GLY A 407 6.22 3.21 22.84
C GLY A 407 7.37 4.19 23.10
N LEU A 408 7.16 5.48 22.89
CA LEU A 408 8.12 6.53 23.24
C LEU A 408 8.32 6.61 24.75
N VAL A 409 7.24 6.57 25.54
CA VAL A 409 7.34 6.53 27.01
C VAL A 409 8.14 5.31 27.46
N ILE A 410 7.84 4.11 26.93
CA ILE A 410 8.59 2.88 27.24
C ILE A 410 10.07 3.04 26.85
N PHE A 411 10.35 3.63 25.69
CA PHE A 411 11.72 3.83 25.21
C PHE A 411 12.57 4.72 26.13
N TYR A 412 11.98 5.77 26.70
CA TYR A 412 12.68 6.68 27.60
C TYR A 412 12.75 6.18 29.05
N GLN A 413 11.88 5.26 29.45
CA GLN A 413 11.92 4.65 30.79
C GLN A 413 13.01 3.58 30.87
N LYS A 414 14.16 3.92 31.49
CA LYS A 414 15.33 3.03 31.59
C LYS A 414 15.03 1.64 32.19
N LYS A 415 14.04 1.52 33.07
CA LYS A 415 13.66 0.28 33.75
C LYS A 415 12.94 -0.74 32.87
N LEU A 416 12.32 -0.26 31.75
CA LEU A 416 11.48 -1.10 30.89
C LEU A 416 12.21 -1.59 29.64
N LEU A 417 13.41 -1.06 29.33
CA LEU A 417 14.12 -1.36 28.10
C LEU A 417 15.52 -1.91 28.36
N THR A 418 15.77 -3.14 27.89
CA THR A 418 17.07 -3.84 28.01
C THR A 418 17.99 -3.66 26.79
N LEU A 419 17.68 -2.69 25.90
CA LEU A 419 18.52 -2.42 24.74
C LEU A 419 19.89 -1.88 25.12
N SER A 420 20.94 -2.39 24.47
CA SER A 420 22.31 -1.84 24.60
C SER A 420 22.36 -0.37 24.13
N GLU A 421 23.30 0.42 24.67
CA GLU A 421 23.42 1.84 24.31
C GLU A 421 23.63 2.06 22.80
N ASN A 422 24.35 1.18 22.13
CA ASN A 422 24.53 1.25 20.67
C ASN A 422 23.19 1.10 19.93
N LYS A 423 22.33 0.18 20.36
CA LYS A 423 20.97 0.04 19.79
C LYS A 423 20.12 1.27 20.10
N LYS A 424 20.13 1.79 21.33
CA LYS A 424 19.40 3.02 21.68
C LYS A 424 19.82 4.21 20.82
N HIS A 425 21.08 4.32 20.47
CA HIS A 425 21.55 5.37 19.57
C HIS A 425 20.96 5.25 18.16
N VAL A 426 20.84 4.03 17.60
CA VAL A 426 20.20 3.81 16.29
C VAL A 426 18.72 4.19 16.35
N TRP A 427 18.04 3.85 17.46
CA TRP A 427 16.62 4.22 17.66
C TRP A 427 16.42 5.73 17.80
N ARG A 428 17.33 6.45 18.50
CA ARG A 428 17.30 7.93 18.55
C ARG A 428 17.48 8.56 17.17
N GLY A 429 18.34 7.98 16.31
CA GLY A 429 18.49 8.42 14.92
C GLY A 429 17.18 8.26 14.12
N LEU A 430 16.51 7.13 14.28
CA LEU A 430 15.20 6.91 13.66
C LEU A 430 14.17 7.94 14.14
N LEU A 431 14.18 8.26 15.44
CA LEU A 431 13.30 9.28 16.00
C LEU A 431 13.59 10.68 15.42
N SER A 432 14.86 11.02 15.20
CA SER A 432 15.23 12.28 14.55
C SER A 432 14.74 12.36 13.10
N ILE A 433 14.77 11.23 12.36
CA ILE A 433 14.21 11.16 11.01
C ILE A 433 12.68 11.35 11.04
N ASN A 434 11.99 10.78 12.02
CA ASN A 434 10.56 11.04 12.22
C ASN A 434 10.28 12.53 12.44
N GLY A 435 11.09 13.22 13.24
CA GLY A 435 11.02 14.67 13.41
C GLY A 435 11.19 15.41 12.09
N SER A 436 12.17 15.01 11.26
CA SER A 436 12.36 15.56 9.92
C SER A 436 11.15 15.33 9.00
N LEU A 437 10.54 14.15 9.06
CA LEU A 437 9.36 13.82 8.26
C LEU A 437 8.12 14.61 8.69
N ILE A 438 7.95 14.85 10.01
CA ILE A 438 6.87 15.70 10.52
C ILE A 438 7.06 17.14 9.99
N LEU A 439 8.28 17.66 10.00
CA LEU A 439 8.58 18.96 9.43
C LEU A 439 8.36 18.97 7.90
N ALA A 440 8.79 17.92 7.19
CA ALA A 440 8.52 17.77 5.76
C ALA A 440 7.02 17.75 5.45
N PHE A 441 6.21 17.09 6.29
CA PHE A 441 4.75 17.10 6.17
C PHE A 441 4.19 18.52 6.31
N ILE A 442 4.59 19.26 7.35
CA ILE A 442 4.17 20.63 7.59
C ILE A 442 4.52 21.53 6.40
N LEU A 443 5.75 21.44 5.89
CA LEU A 443 6.21 22.22 4.74
C LEU A 443 5.48 21.81 3.45
N SER A 444 5.29 20.52 3.20
CA SER A 444 4.60 20.01 2.01
C SER A 444 3.12 20.38 1.98
N ALA A 445 2.48 20.55 3.14
CA ALA A 445 1.09 20.99 3.24
C ALA A 445 0.87 22.44 2.78
N GLN A 446 1.95 23.22 2.57
CA GLN A 446 1.88 24.59 2.02
C GLN A 446 1.87 24.61 0.47
N ILE A 447 2.12 23.48 -0.19
CA ILE A 447 2.25 23.41 -1.65
C ILE A 447 0.87 23.18 -2.27
N SER A 448 0.48 24.05 -3.20
CA SER A 448 -0.72 23.89 -4.02
C SER A 448 -0.38 23.25 -5.37
N PHE A 449 -1.16 22.27 -5.78
CA PHE A 449 -0.97 21.53 -7.03
C PHE A 449 -2.00 22.01 -8.06
N GLY A 450 -1.55 22.73 -9.08
CA GLY A 450 -2.42 23.32 -10.10
C GLY A 450 -3.19 22.28 -10.94
N GLN A 451 -2.68 21.05 -10.99
CA GLN A 451 -3.31 19.94 -11.77
C GLN A 451 -4.25 19.06 -10.91
N VAL A 452 -4.53 19.45 -9.67
CA VAL A 452 -5.31 18.65 -8.71
C VAL A 452 -6.50 19.48 -8.24
N ILE A 453 -7.69 18.87 -8.25
CA ILE A 453 -8.91 19.50 -7.76
C ILE A 453 -8.81 19.84 -6.26
N THR A 454 -9.54 20.87 -5.84
CA THR A 454 -9.39 21.50 -4.51
C THR A 454 -9.47 20.52 -3.34
N TYR A 455 -10.39 19.54 -3.40
CA TYR A 455 -10.56 18.57 -2.30
C TYR A 455 -9.50 17.47 -2.27
N GLU A 456 -8.72 17.28 -3.33
CA GLU A 456 -7.60 16.32 -3.41
C GLU A 456 -6.25 16.95 -3.06
N GLN A 457 -6.14 18.29 -2.93
CA GLN A 457 -4.90 19.01 -2.65
C GLN A 457 -4.13 18.46 -1.45
N ALA A 458 -4.84 18.10 -0.38
CA ALA A 458 -4.26 17.53 0.82
C ALA A 458 -3.79 16.06 0.63
N GLY A 459 -4.13 15.40 -0.48
CA GLY A 459 -3.82 13.97 -0.71
C GLY A 459 -2.32 13.70 -0.74
N TYR A 460 -1.52 14.59 -1.31
CA TYR A 460 -0.07 14.43 -1.41
C TYR A 460 0.63 14.54 -0.05
N SER A 461 0.31 15.56 0.75
CA SER A 461 0.88 15.70 2.09
C SER A 461 0.43 14.58 3.04
N ARG A 462 -0.82 14.12 2.93
CA ARG A 462 -1.34 12.98 3.72
C ARG A 462 -0.58 11.68 3.49
N ARG A 463 0.00 11.47 2.30
CA ARG A 463 0.84 10.28 2.02
C ARG A 463 2.08 10.23 2.91
N ILE A 464 2.62 11.40 3.31
CA ILE A 464 3.76 11.49 4.23
C ILE A 464 3.39 10.97 5.62
N ILE A 465 2.13 11.14 6.07
CA ILE A 465 1.66 10.63 7.38
C ILE A 465 1.80 9.10 7.46
N ASN A 466 1.48 8.38 6.38
CA ASN A 466 1.65 6.92 6.35
C ASN A 466 3.13 6.53 6.47
N ILE A 467 4.02 7.29 5.81
CA ILE A 467 5.48 7.06 5.91
C ILE A 467 5.95 7.32 7.35
N ILE A 468 5.50 8.40 7.98
CA ILE A 468 5.78 8.71 9.39
C ILE A 468 5.34 7.54 10.28
N ALA A 469 4.12 7.03 10.12
CA ALA A 469 3.61 5.90 10.89
C ALA A 469 4.48 4.64 10.72
N ILE A 470 4.96 4.36 9.49
CA ILE A 470 5.85 3.23 9.22
C ILE A 470 7.22 3.43 9.90
N PHE A 471 7.78 4.64 9.90
CA PHE A 471 9.02 4.93 10.60
C PHE A 471 8.87 4.84 12.14
N PHE A 472 7.65 5.01 12.67
CA PHE A 472 7.35 4.76 14.08
C PHE A 472 7.06 3.27 14.39
N LEU A 473 7.03 2.38 13.42
CA LEU A 473 6.78 0.94 13.62
C LEU A 473 7.60 0.32 14.77
N PRO A 474 8.89 0.62 14.97
CA PRO A 474 9.64 0.08 16.10
C PRO A 474 9.09 0.49 17.47
N PHE A 475 8.59 1.71 17.61
CA PHE A 475 7.99 2.22 18.85
C PHE A 475 6.61 1.58 19.09
N ILE A 476 5.81 1.40 18.01
CA ILE A 476 4.57 0.62 18.06
C ILE A 476 4.87 -0.81 18.53
N ALA A 477 5.93 -1.44 18.00
CA ALA A 477 6.34 -2.78 18.39
C ALA A 477 6.75 -2.86 19.87
N LEU A 478 7.38 -1.83 20.43
CA LEU A 478 7.66 -1.76 21.88
C LEU A 478 6.39 -1.82 22.71
N THR A 479 5.38 -1.04 22.35
CA THR A 479 4.09 -1.04 23.08
C THR A 479 3.41 -2.40 22.97
N ILE A 480 3.32 -2.96 21.77
CA ILE A 480 2.70 -4.26 21.54
C ILE A 480 3.44 -5.36 22.34
N ASN A 481 4.77 -5.35 22.29
CA ASN A 481 5.59 -6.33 23.05
C ASN A 481 5.35 -6.20 24.55
N TRP A 482 5.35 -4.97 25.08
CA TRP A 482 5.08 -4.72 26.49
C TRP A 482 3.70 -5.21 26.93
N LEU A 483 2.66 -4.96 26.15
CA LEU A 483 1.30 -5.44 26.39
C LEU A 483 1.25 -6.97 26.43
N ILE A 484 1.82 -7.63 25.43
CA ILE A 484 1.81 -9.10 25.32
C ILE A 484 2.57 -9.74 26.50
N VAL A 485 3.73 -9.20 26.86
CA VAL A 485 4.50 -9.70 28.01
C VAL A 485 3.70 -9.54 29.30
N ARG A 486 3.01 -8.41 29.46
CA ARG A 486 2.15 -8.15 30.63
C ARG A 486 0.97 -9.13 30.71
N ILE A 487 0.32 -9.39 29.57
CA ILE A 487 -0.78 -10.38 29.48
C ILE A 487 -0.26 -11.79 29.79
N ASN A 488 0.87 -12.19 29.20
CA ASN A 488 1.44 -13.52 29.42
C ASN A 488 1.90 -13.74 30.87
N SER A 489 2.20 -12.68 31.63
CA SER A 489 2.59 -12.76 33.04
C SER A 489 1.41 -12.99 33.99
N GLN A 490 0.16 -12.84 33.51
CA GLN A 490 -1.01 -13.15 34.34
C GLN A 490 -1.05 -14.63 34.70
N LYS A 491 -1.41 -14.94 35.94
CA LYS A 491 -1.51 -16.32 36.42
C LYS A 491 -2.85 -16.96 36.12
N GLU A 492 -3.92 -16.18 36.07
CA GLU A 492 -5.28 -16.65 35.92
C GLU A 492 -5.58 -17.14 34.48
N THR A 493 -6.04 -18.38 34.41
CA THR A 493 -6.41 -19.02 33.11
C THR A 493 -7.57 -18.34 32.44
N LEU A 494 -8.57 -17.88 33.21
CA LEU A 494 -9.74 -17.16 32.70
C LEU A 494 -9.33 -15.87 32.01
N LEU A 495 -8.46 -15.07 32.61
CA LEU A 495 -7.96 -13.83 31.99
C LEU A 495 -7.22 -14.09 30.68
N LYS A 496 -6.40 -15.15 30.63
CA LYS A 496 -5.73 -15.53 29.37
C LYS A 496 -6.73 -15.90 28.29
N PHE A 497 -7.80 -16.64 28.64
CA PHE A 497 -8.85 -17.00 27.69
C PHE A 497 -9.60 -15.76 27.18
N ILE A 498 -9.96 -14.83 28.05
CA ILE A 498 -10.57 -13.54 27.67
C ILE A 498 -9.67 -12.79 26.70
N TRP A 499 -8.36 -12.71 26.95
CA TRP A 499 -7.42 -12.03 26.05
C TRP A 499 -7.28 -12.71 24.69
N LEU A 500 -7.43 -14.04 24.60
CA LEU A 500 -7.47 -14.76 23.32
C LEU A 500 -8.70 -14.35 22.51
N ILE A 501 -9.87 -14.26 23.14
CA ILE A 501 -11.11 -13.82 22.49
C ILE A 501 -10.99 -12.36 22.02
N ILE A 502 -10.51 -11.47 22.90
CA ILE A 502 -10.28 -10.05 22.55
C ILE A 502 -9.30 -9.93 21.39
N GLY A 503 -8.24 -10.73 21.37
CA GLY A 503 -7.27 -10.74 20.28
C GLY A 503 -7.87 -11.18 18.95
N ALA A 504 -8.69 -12.25 18.95
CA ALA A 504 -9.37 -12.73 17.75
C ALA A 504 -10.43 -11.71 17.25
N ALA A 505 -11.18 -11.09 18.17
CA ALA A 505 -12.12 -10.03 17.86
C ALA A 505 -11.39 -8.82 17.26
N PHE A 506 -10.27 -8.39 17.86
CA PHE A 506 -9.45 -7.29 17.33
C PHE A 506 -9.00 -7.55 15.90
N ILE A 507 -8.51 -8.75 15.58
CA ILE A 507 -8.08 -9.13 14.22
C ILE A 507 -9.26 -9.06 13.25
N SER A 508 -10.42 -9.60 13.64
CA SER A 508 -11.61 -9.67 12.78
C SER A 508 -12.22 -8.29 12.52
N ILE A 509 -12.31 -7.44 13.55
CA ILE A 509 -12.80 -6.07 13.41
C ILE A 509 -11.81 -5.22 12.59
N SER A 510 -10.51 -5.40 12.81
CA SER A 510 -9.47 -4.73 12.01
C SER A 510 -9.59 -5.09 10.53
N LEU A 511 -9.88 -6.35 10.21
CA LEU A 511 -10.14 -6.76 8.83
C LEU A 511 -11.38 -6.06 8.25
N TYR A 512 -12.50 -6.08 8.97
CA TYR A 512 -13.73 -5.43 8.53
C TYR A 512 -13.50 -3.94 8.24
N THR A 513 -12.84 -3.23 9.15
CA THR A 513 -12.62 -1.79 9.05
C THR A 513 -11.47 -1.39 8.11
N ALA A 514 -10.60 -2.33 7.72
CA ALA A 514 -9.53 -2.09 6.74
C ALA A 514 -10.07 -1.92 5.31
N TYR A 515 -11.24 -2.48 5.03
CA TYR A 515 -11.95 -2.33 3.76
C TYR A 515 -13.07 -1.28 3.84
N PRO A 516 -13.59 -0.78 2.71
CA PRO A 516 -14.76 0.09 2.71
C PRO A 516 -15.91 -0.59 3.46
N ARG A 517 -16.51 0.13 4.39
CA ARG A 517 -17.58 -0.39 5.24
C ARG A 517 -18.93 -0.27 4.56
N PHE A 518 -19.78 -1.23 4.83
CA PHE A 518 -21.17 -1.27 4.37
C PHE A 518 -22.05 -1.83 5.49
N ASP A 519 -22.64 -0.95 6.27
CA ASP A 519 -23.54 -1.29 7.38
C ASP A 519 -24.57 -0.18 7.63
N LYS A 520 -25.43 -0.39 8.62
CA LYS A 520 -26.50 0.56 8.96
C LYS A 520 -26.00 1.93 9.44
N TYR A 521 -24.75 2.01 9.86
CA TYR A 521 -24.20 3.18 10.54
C TYR A 521 -23.20 3.94 9.67
N PHE A 522 -22.51 3.24 8.77
CA PHE A 522 -21.51 3.85 7.92
C PHE A 522 -21.38 3.15 6.59
N ASN A 523 -21.66 3.89 5.52
CA ASN A 523 -21.40 3.44 4.15
C ASN A 523 -20.31 4.29 3.52
N SER A 524 -19.28 3.63 2.99
CA SER A 524 -18.28 4.27 2.13
C SER A 524 -18.91 4.69 0.81
N ARG A 525 -18.28 5.65 0.10
CA ARG A 525 -18.84 6.19 -1.17
C ARG A 525 -18.02 5.88 -2.41
N GLY A 526 -16.87 5.24 -2.25
CA GLY A 526 -15.96 4.95 -3.37
C GLY A 526 -16.29 3.62 -4.05
N TYR A 527 -16.79 3.65 -5.27
CA TYR A 527 -16.97 2.44 -6.08
C TYR A 527 -15.65 1.99 -6.71
N SER A 528 -15.53 0.70 -6.99
CA SER A 528 -14.44 0.13 -7.78
C SER A 528 -14.89 -0.08 -9.23
N THR A 529 -13.94 -0.06 -10.16
CA THR A 529 -14.22 -0.35 -11.58
C THR A 529 -14.83 -1.74 -11.73
N SER A 530 -15.91 -1.81 -12.49
CA SER A 530 -16.76 -3.00 -12.66
C SER A 530 -16.70 -3.56 -14.08
N VAL A 531 -17.30 -4.75 -14.27
CA VAL A 531 -17.51 -5.30 -15.63
C VAL A 531 -18.41 -4.38 -16.46
N PHE A 532 -19.37 -3.72 -15.84
CA PHE A 532 -20.28 -2.81 -16.50
C PHE A 532 -19.56 -1.58 -17.10
N ASP A 533 -18.57 -1.04 -16.39
CA ASP A 533 -17.72 0.04 -16.90
C ASP A 533 -16.92 -0.42 -18.12
N LEU A 534 -16.43 -1.67 -18.09
CA LEU A 534 -15.72 -2.25 -19.26
C LEU A 534 -16.65 -2.45 -20.46
N GLU A 535 -17.89 -2.91 -20.22
CA GLU A 535 -18.91 -3.06 -21.27
C GLU A 535 -19.25 -1.71 -21.92
N ALA A 536 -19.33 -0.62 -21.13
CA ALA A 536 -19.57 0.72 -21.66
C ALA A 536 -18.44 1.16 -22.59
N VAL A 537 -17.19 0.97 -22.19
CA VAL A 537 -16.02 1.30 -23.01
C VAL A 537 -16.01 0.47 -24.29
N GLN A 538 -16.26 -0.85 -24.20
CA GLN A 538 -16.28 -1.72 -25.38
C GLN A 538 -17.39 -1.33 -26.36
N LYS A 539 -18.59 -0.99 -25.88
CA LYS A 539 -19.70 -0.56 -26.71
C LYS A 539 -19.38 0.71 -27.46
N ILE A 540 -18.88 1.75 -26.77
CA ILE A 540 -18.50 3.01 -27.41
C ILE A 540 -17.41 2.77 -28.46
N ALA A 541 -16.37 2.02 -28.13
CA ALA A 541 -15.27 1.72 -29.04
C ALA A 541 -15.72 0.91 -30.29
N ALA A 542 -16.76 0.07 -30.17
CA ALA A 542 -17.31 -0.71 -31.28
C ALA A 542 -18.24 0.12 -32.20
N GLU A 543 -18.93 1.12 -31.66
CA GLU A 543 -19.88 1.95 -32.41
C GLU A 543 -19.22 3.10 -33.17
N THR A 544 -18.00 3.49 -32.77
CA THR A 544 -17.33 4.69 -33.25
C THR A 544 -16.29 4.35 -34.31
N LYS A 545 -16.32 5.05 -35.43
CA LYS A 545 -15.36 4.93 -36.55
C LYS A 545 -14.39 6.11 -36.64
N GLU A 546 -14.71 7.22 -36.03
CA GLU A 546 -13.97 8.49 -36.03
C GLU A 546 -13.38 8.81 -34.69
N ASP A 547 -12.63 9.91 -34.58
CA ASP A 547 -12.13 10.42 -33.33
C ASP A 547 -13.29 10.91 -32.45
N TYR A 548 -13.31 10.47 -31.21
CA TYR A 548 -14.37 10.77 -30.24
C TYR A 548 -13.80 11.06 -28.84
N LEU A 549 -14.51 11.84 -28.05
CA LEU A 549 -14.23 12.02 -26.66
C LEU A 549 -15.33 11.38 -25.78
N VAL A 550 -14.97 11.03 -24.55
CA VAL A 550 -15.93 10.52 -23.56
C VAL A 550 -15.84 11.33 -22.28
N LEU A 551 -16.96 11.84 -21.80
CA LEU A 551 -17.10 12.39 -20.45
C LEU A 551 -17.66 11.29 -19.54
N ALA A 552 -16.89 10.88 -18.56
CA ALA A 552 -17.25 9.79 -17.66
C ALA A 552 -16.57 9.94 -16.28
N ASN A 553 -17.01 9.15 -15.34
CA ASN A 553 -16.37 9.07 -14.03
C ASN A 553 -15.03 8.29 -14.08
N GLN A 554 -14.31 8.30 -12.97
CA GLN A 554 -13.00 7.65 -12.84
C GLN A 554 -13.05 6.14 -13.11
N GLN A 555 -14.14 5.45 -12.76
CA GLN A 555 -14.30 4.00 -12.91
C GLN A 555 -14.37 3.59 -14.38
N VAL A 556 -15.16 4.31 -15.16
CA VAL A 556 -15.26 4.11 -16.64
C VAL A 556 -13.92 4.47 -17.29
N SER A 557 -13.33 5.60 -16.92
CA SER A 557 -12.02 6.05 -17.46
C SER A 557 -10.89 5.05 -17.17
N ALA A 558 -10.87 4.47 -15.98
CA ALA A 558 -9.93 3.39 -15.62
C ALA A 558 -10.21 2.12 -16.43
N GLY A 559 -11.49 1.83 -16.71
CA GLY A 559 -11.90 0.75 -17.61
C GLY A 559 -11.37 0.96 -19.04
N ALA A 560 -11.40 2.20 -19.53
CA ALA A 560 -10.84 2.56 -20.83
C ALA A 560 -9.33 2.33 -20.88
N LEU A 561 -8.59 2.78 -19.86
CA LEU A 561 -7.15 2.50 -19.78
C LEU A 561 -6.84 1.01 -19.80
N ARG A 562 -7.62 0.21 -19.09
CA ARG A 562 -7.45 -1.23 -19.04
C ARG A 562 -7.65 -1.90 -20.39
N LEU A 563 -8.67 -1.48 -21.16
CA LEU A 563 -9.05 -2.13 -22.42
C LEU A 563 -8.29 -1.55 -23.61
N LEU A 564 -8.16 -0.23 -23.67
CA LEU A 564 -7.65 0.50 -24.80
C LEU A 564 -6.21 0.99 -24.59
N GLY A 565 -5.73 1.05 -23.32
CA GLY A 565 -4.40 1.56 -23.01
C GLY A 565 -4.25 3.05 -23.30
N PHE A 566 -3.03 3.55 -23.32
CA PHE A 566 -2.68 4.94 -23.66
C PHE A 566 -2.45 5.10 -25.18
N ASN A 567 -3.42 4.73 -26.00
CA ASN A 567 -3.23 4.68 -27.47
C ASN A 567 -3.79 5.89 -28.20
N HIS A 568 -4.64 6.71 -27.55
CA HIS A 568 -5.34 7.81 -28.21
C HIS A 568 -5.32 9.07 -27.35
N TYR A 569 -4.82 10.16 -27.94
CA TYR A 569 -4.72 11.48 -27.34
C TYR A 569 -5.10 12.55 -28.34
N PHE A 570 -5.76 13.58 -27.86
CA PHE A 570 -5.95 14.84 -28.56
C PHE A 570 -4.87 15.84 -28.17
N LYS A 571 -4.65 16.84 -29.00
CA LYS A 571 -3.88 18.03 -28.67
C LYS A 571 -4.84 19.13 -28.25
N GLY A 572 -4.77 19.57 -27.02
CA GLY A 572 -5.52 20.69 -26.52
C GLY A 572 -5.03 22.03 -27.10
N HIS A 573 -5.77 23.10 -26.83
CA HIS A 573 -5.48 24.45 -27.35
C HIS A 573 -4.10 24.99 -26.95
N GLN A 574 -3.57 24.55 -25.79
CA GLN A 574 -2.22 24.95 -25.32
C GLN A 574 -1.13 23.94 -25.72
N GLY A 575 -1.47 22.95 -26.57
CA GLY A 575 -0.57 21.92 -27.06
C GLY A 575 -0.35 20.75 -26.05
N GLU A 576 -1.10 20.69 -24.97
CA GLU A 576 -1.11 19.58 -24.03
C GLU A 576 -1.75 18.33 -24.62
N GLU A 577 -1.28 17.17 -24.19
CA GLU A 577 -1.86 15.87 -24.57
C GLU A 577 -3.06 15.56 -23.66
N ILE A 578 -4.25 15.47 -24.24
CA ILE A 578 -5.51 15.15 -23.56
C ILE A 578 -5.92 13.73 -23.93
N TYR A 579 -5.96 12.83 -22.95
CA TYR A 579 -6.49 11.48 -23.14
C TYR A 579 -8.00 11.56 -23.41
N PHE A 580 -8.52 10.79 -24.33
CA PHE A 580 -9.91 10.88 -24.80
C PHE A 580 -10.98 10.44 -23.79
N TYR A 581 -10.57 9.95 -22.60
CA TYR A 581 -11.37 9.81 -21.37
C TYR A 581 -10.81 10.71 -20.28
N PRO A 582 -11.62 11.12 -19.26
CA PRO A 582 -11.16 12.04 -18.19
C PRO A 582 -10.06 11.44 -17.30
N ILE A 583 -8.82 11.69 -17.62
CA ILE A 583 -7.64 11.34 -16.83
C ILE A 583 -6.59 12.45 -17.05
N PRO A 584 -6.02 13.03 -16.01
CA PRO A 584 -6.29 12.88 -14.57
C PRO A 584 -7.55 13.63 -14.10
N THR A 585 -7.93 13.48 -12.84
CA THR A 585 -9.10 14.16 -12.22
C THR A 585 -9.00 15.69 -12.20
N GLY A 586 -7.81 16.25 -12.32
CA GLY A 586 -7.58 17.69 -12.52
C GLY A 586 -7.62 18.13 -13.97
N GLY A 587 -7.76 17.20 -14.93
CA GLY A 587 -7.77 17.49 -16.36
C GLY A 587 -9.07 18.15 -16.84
N ILE A 588 -8.99 18.85 -17.97
CA ILE A 588 -10.10 19.63 -18.51
C ILE A 588 -11.36 18.76 -18.81
N LEU A 589 -11.21 17.55 -19.34
CA LEU A 589 -12.35 16.68 -19.61
C LEU A 589 -13.08 16.25 -18.33
N TYR A 590 -12.35 16.10 -17.21
CA TYR A 590 -13.00 15.79 -15.93
C TYR A 590 -13.78 16.99 -15.39
N GLN A 591 -13.32 18.22 -15.64
CA GLN A 591 -14.08 19.44 -15.31
C GLN A 591 -15.38 19.52 -16.12
N TYR A 592 -15.34 19.26 -17.42
CA TYR A 592 -16.54 19.17 -18.24
C TYR A 592 -17.49 18.06 -17.77
N PHE A 593 -16.95 16.89 -17.36
CA PHE A 593 -17.78 15.85 -16.76
C PHE A 593 -18.46 16.33 -15.47
N LEU A 594 -17.72 16.99 -14.57
CA LEU A 594 -18.29 17.56 -13.35
C LEU A 594 -19.36 18.62 -13.63
N ASP A 595 -19.16 19.45 -14.64
CA ASP A 595 -20.17 20.43 -15.09
C ASP A 595 -21.44 19.75 -15.59
N MET A 596 -21.30 18.69 -16.40
CA MET A 596 -22.43 17.90 -16.89
C MET A 596 -23.23 17.21 -15.76
N VAL A 597 -22.59 16.77 -14.67
CA VAL A 597 -23.27 16.01 -13.61
C VAL A 597 -23.72 16.87 -12.43
N TYR A 598 -23.08 18.04 -12.18
CA TYR A 598 -23.39 18.88 -11.02
C TYR A 598 -24.07 20.20 -11.36
N LYS A 599 -23.92 20.71 -12.61
CA LYS A 599 -24.63 21.92 -13.04
C LYS A 599 -25.84 21.54 -13.86
N ASN A 600 -25.64 21.17 -15.12
CA ASN A 600 -26.69 20.66 -16.02
C ASN A 600 -26.05 19.87 -17.17
N PRO A 601 -26.55 18.70 -17.53
CA PRO A 601 -26.08 17.94 -18.69
C PRO A 601 -26.63 18.55 -20.00
N ASP A 602 -26.21 19.77 -20.32
CA ASP A 602 -26.64 20.48 -21.50
C ASP A 602 -25.73 20.22 -22.71
N ARG A 603 -26.31 20.46 -23.93
CA ARG A 603 -25.59 20.31 -25.18
C ARG A 603 -24.44 21.31 -25.33
N LYS A 604 -24.56 22.52 -24.77
CA LYS A 604 -23.54 23.55 -24.86
C LYS A 604 -22.25 23.13 -24.17
N THR A 605 -22.34 22.59 -22.97
CA THR A 605 -21.17 22.07 -22.20
C THR A 605 -20.46 20.95 -22.98
N MET A 606 -21.22 20.05 -23.61
CA MET A 606 -20.65 18.98 -24.44
C MET A 606 -19.95 19.55 -25.69
N LEU A 607 -20.55 20.52 -26.38
CA LEU A 607 -19.93 21.17 -27.54
C LEU A 607 -18.63 21.90 -27.16
N MET A 608 -18.59 22.57 -26.00
CA MET A 608 -17.34 23.16 -25.47
C MET A 608 -16.25 22.11 -25.27
N ALA A 609 -16.60 20.93 -24.72
CA ALA A 609 -15.64 19.83 -24.56
C ALA A 609 -15.17 19.28 -25.92
N MET A 610 -16.04 19.21 -26.92
CA MET A 610 -15.69 18.80 -28.28
C MET A 610 -14.79 19.84 -28.97
N ASP A 611 -15.06 21.14 -28.75
CA ASP A 611 -14.22 22.24 -29.27
C ASP A 611 -12.80 22.17 -28.69
N GLU A 612 -12.66 21.87 -27.39
CA GLU A 612 -11.36 21.78 -26.71
C GLU A 612 -10.40 20.78 -27.37
N VAL A 613 -10.95 19.68 -27.89
CA VAL A 613 -10.15 18.59 -28.49
C VAL A 613 -10.31 18.50 -30.03
N GLY A 614 -11.18 19.29 -30.61
CA GLY A 614 -11.38 19.35 -32.07
C GLY A 614 -12.10 18.12 -32.64
N THR A 615 -13.01 17.48 -31.88
CA THR A 615 -13.79 16.32 -32.36
C THR A 615 -15.24 16.66 -32.68
N ASN A 616 -15.88 15.86 -33.53
CA ASN A 616 -17.29 16.00 -33.92
C ASN A 616 -18.21 15.01 -33.21
N GLU A 617 -17.65 14.06 -32.43
CA GLU A 617 -18.41 13.03 -31.74
C GLU A 617 -17.99 12.94 -30.26
N ALA A 618 -18.97 12.90 -29.39
CA ALA A 618 -18.73 12.81 -27.97
C ALA A 618 -19.75 11.92 -27.25
N TYR A 619 -19.35 11.34 -26.15
CA TYR A 619 -20.21 10.52 -25.30
C TYR A 619 -20.21 11.02 -23.86
N LEU A 620 -21.38 10.96 -23.20
CA LEU A 620 -21.52 11.09 -21.76
C LEU A 620 -21.94 9.74 -21.21
N VAL A 621 -21.19 9.24 -20.22
CA VAL A 621 -21.50 7.97 -19.55
C VAL A 621 -21.91 8.23 -18.10
N ILE A 622 -23.11 7.80 -17.73
CA ILE A 622 -23.68 7.95 -16.40
C ILE A 622 -23.97 6.58 -15.79
N ASN A 623 -23.31 6.30 -14.66
CA ASN A 623 -23.61 5.13 -13.85
C ASN A 623 -24.83 5.45 -12.95
N LYS A 624 -25.77 4.52 -12.82
CA LYS A 624 -26.97 4.68 -12.01
C LYS A 624 -26.70 4.94 -10.53
N TYR A 625 -25.57 4.48 -10.03
CA TYR A 625 -25.14 4.73 -8.65
C TYR A 625 -24.66 6.18 -8.41
N TRP A 626 -24.48 6.99 -9.47
CA TRP A 626 -24.07 8.37 -9.32
C TRP A 626 -25.11 9.19 -8.58
N ASN A 627 -24.65 10.13 -7.75
CA ASN A 627 -25.58 10.98 -6.99
C ASN A 627 -26.53 11.73 -7.93
N GLU A 628 -27.83 11.71 -7.64
CA GLU A 628 -28.89 12.32 -8.45
C GLU A 628 -28.96 11.82 -9.92
N SER A 629 -28.42 10.62 -10.19
CA SER A 629 -28.37 10.05 -11.55
C SER A 629 -29.72 10.12 -12.29
N GLY A 630 -30.86 9.95 -11.63
CA GLY A 630 -32.18 10.04 -12.25
C GLY A 630 -32.46 11.39 -12.89
N LYS A 631 -32.11 12.50 -12.25
CA LYS A 631 -32.25 13.88 -12.78
C LYS A 631 -31.28 14.09 -13.95
N ILE A 632 -30.03 13.66 -13.79
CA ILE A 632 -28.99 13.79 -14.81
C ILE A 632 -29.39 13.02 -16.07
N ILE A 633 -29.84 11.76 -15.91
CA ILE A 633 -30.29 10.91 -17.02
C ILE A 633 -31.49 11.53 -17.75
N ALA A 634 -32.49 12.06 -17.01
CA ALA A 634 -33.65 12.71 -17.63
C ALA A 634 -33.25 13.92 -18.46
N ALA A 635 -32.39 14.80 -17.91
CA ALA A 635 -31.92 15.98 -18.62
C ALA A 635 -30.99 15.65 -19.83
N ALA A 636 -30.10 14.63 -19.68
CA ALA A 636 -29.24 14.19 -20.77
C ALA A 636 -30.02 13.57 -21.92
N LYS A 637 -31.14 12.86 -21.68
CA LYS A 637 -32.02 12.33 -22.71
C LYS A 637 -32.64 13.42 -23.59
N LEU A 638 -32.89 14.61 -23.07
CA LEU A 638 -33.44 15.74 -23.82
C LEU A 638 -32.40 16.45 -24.69
N ASN A 639 -31.11 16.35 -24.31
CA ASN A 639 -30.03 17.13 -24.94
C ASN A 639 -29.12 16.29 -25.88
N ALA A 640 -29.13 14.97 -25.75
CA ALA A 640 -28.33 14.06 -26.57
C ALA A 640 -28.99 13.78 -27.94
N ASN A 641 -28.19 13.48 -28.96
CA ASN A 641 -28.68 13.02 -30.27
C ASN A 641 -29.29 11.62 -30.21
N SER A 642 -28.69 10.74 -29.42
CA SER A 642 -29.18 9.41 -29.15
C SER A 642 -28.68 8.91 -27.82
N TRP A 643 -29.28 7.86 -27.28
CA TRP A 643 -28.84 7.24 -26.04
C TRP A 643 -29.10 5.74 -26.05
N SER A 644 -28.32 5.03 -25.29
CA SER A 644 -28.48 3.58 -25.08
C SER A 644 -28.25 3.23 -23.62
N VAL A 645 -28.75 2.07 -23.21
CA VAL A 645 -28.67 1.55 -21.84
C VAL A 645 -28.08 0.16 -21.89
N ILE A 646 -27.18 -0.12 -20.98
CA ILE A 646 -26.47 -1.40 -20.88
C ILE A 646 -26.45 -1.91 -19.43
N ALA A 647 -25.89 -3.10 -19.22
CA ALA A 647 -25.65 -3.67 -17.90
C ALA A 647 -26.90 -3.70 -17.02
N ASN A 648 -28.04 -4.21 -17.57
CA ASN A 648 -29.33 -4.28 -16.86
C ASN A 648 -29.82 -2.91 -16.33
N ASN A 649 -29.70 -1.87 -17.13
CA ASN A 649 -30.07 -0.50 -16.81
C ASN A 649 -29.19 0.15 -15.70
N GLU A 650 -27.97 -0.29 -15.55
CA GLU A 650 -27.03 0.29 -14.56
C GLU A 650 -26.13 1.37 -15.19
N ILE A 651 -25.94 1.38 -16.53
CA ILE A 651 -25.15 2.39 -17.23
C ILE A 651 -25.94 2.97 -18.42
N PHE A 652 -25.94 4.28 -18.52
CA PHE A 652 -26.54 5.08 -19.58
C PHE A 652 -25.42 5.75 -20.38
N ILE A 653 -25.47 5.60 -21.71
CA ILE A 653 -24.53 6.16 -22.66
C ILE A 653 -25.31 7.13 -23.58
N PHE A 654 -24.91 8.38 -23.58
CA PHE A 654 -25.52 9.44 -24.38
C PHE A 654 -24.53 9.87 -25.45
N LYS A 655 -24.97 9.88 -26.70
CA LYS A 655 -24.18 10.31 -27.88
C LYS A 655 -24.55 11.73 -28.27
N TYR A 656 -23.51 12.54 -28.50
CA TYR A 656 -23.63 13.90 -29.02
C TYR A 656 -22.81 14.03 -30.29
N ASN A 657 -23.42 14.63 -31.32
CA ASN A 657 -22.75 14.98 -32.55
C ASN A 657 -22.83 16.49 -32.74
N ARG A 658 -21.87 17.07 -33.42
CA ARG A 658 -21.90 18.49 -33.82
C ARG A 658 -23.07 18.83 -34.67
#